data_d06af8abf4f1c87408d195cdd7800b33
#
_entry.id   d06af8abf4f1c87408d195cdd7800b33
#
_cell.length_a   1.000
_cell.length_b   1.000
_cell.length_c   1.000
_cell.angle_alpha   90.00
_cell.angle_beta   90.00
_cell.angle_gamma   90.00
#
_symmetry.space_group_name_H-M   'P 1'
#
loop_
_entity.id
_entity.type
_entity.pdbx_description
1 polymer ?
#
loop_
_entity_poly.entity_id
_entity_poly.type
_entity_poly.pdbx_seq_one_letter_code
_entity_poly.pdbx_strand_id
1 'polypeptide(L)'
;MPLSQMQKTGYERPKVTGAVFGFINGTGMDFAPEPSEILIMKIRNIAIIAHVDHGKTTLVDELLKQSGSFRENQRVAERVMDSNDLEKERGITILAKATSVEWKGVRVNIVDTPGHADFGGEVERILSMVDGAIVLVDSSEGPMPQTKFVVGKALKVGLRPIVAINKIDRPDGRHEEVINEVFDLFASLDATDEQLDFPILYGSGRDGWMNIAPEGPKDQGLAPLLDLVLQHVPEPSVGDEDGAFRMIGTLLEANPFLGRVITGRIHSGSIKPNQSVKVLSQDGKVIETGRISKILAFRGIERTAIDEAHAGDIVAIAGLSKGTVADTFCDPSVTEALEAQPIDPPTVTMSFLVNDSPLAGTEGDKVTSRVIRDRLFKEAEGNVALKIEESEGKDSFFVSGRGELQLAVLIETMRREGFELAVSRPRVVMHKDENGTLMEPIEEVVIDVDEEHSGVVVQKMSERKAEMTELRPSGGNRVRLVFYAPTRGLIGYQSELLTDTRGTAIMNRLFHNYQPFKGEISGRNNGVLLSNQSGEAVAYAMFNLEDRGPMIIEPGEKVYAGMIVGIHSRDNDLEVNVLKGKQLTNIRSAGKDEAVKLTPPIRMTLDRALSWIQDDELMEVTPKSIRLRKFYLDANDRKRFGKARVAQA
;
A
#
# COMPACT_ATOMS: atom_id res chain seq x y z
N MET A 1 -50.64 14.00 -30.03
CA MET A 1 -51.78 13.14 -30.46
C MET A 1 -51.65 11.83 -29.73
N PRO A 2 -52.78 11.22 -29.37
CA PRO A 2 -52.97 10.84 -27.95
C PRO A 2 -52.92 9.33 -27.68
N LEU A 3 -52.86 9.05 -26.39
CA LEU A 3 -53.26 7.81 -25.72
C LEU A 3 -54.51 7.15 -26.30
N SER A 4 -54.52 5.83 -26.38
CA SER A 4 -55.58 5.00 -25.80
C SER A 4 -55.57 3.58 -26.37
N GLN A 5 -55.90 2.65 -25.48
CA GLN A 5 -56.51 1.32 -25.68
C GLN A 5 -55.54 0.14 -26.00
N MET A 6 -55.48 -0.81 -25.10
CA MET A 6 -56.23 -2.05 -25.01
C MET A 6 -55.74 -2.92 -23.83
N GLN A 7 -56.58 -3.13 -22.88
CA GLN A 7 -57.39 -4.32 -22.55
C GLN A 7 -56.63 -5.54 -21.98
N LYS A 8 -56.84 -5.72 -20.71
CA LYS A 8 -57.29 -6.90 -19.90
C LYS A 8 -57.10 -8.28 -20.55
N THR A 9 -56.30 -9.09 -19.88
CA THR A 9 -56.56 -10.53 -19.71
C THR A 9 -56.23 -10.92 -18.28
N GLY A 10 -57.20 -11.51 -17.59
CA GLY A 10 -57.14 -11.89 -16.20
C GLY A 10 -56.39 -13.19 -15.98
N TYR A 11 -55.78 -13.30 -14.81
CA TYR A 11 -55.37 -14.59 -14.24
C TYR A 11 -56.05 -14.74 -12.88
N GLU A 12 -56.87 -15.79 -12.78
CA GLU A 12 -57.64 -16.18 -11.59
C GLU A 12 -56.72 -16.75 -10.51
N ARG A 13 -56.98 -16.36 -9.25
CA ARG A 13 -56.42 -16.98 -8.06
C ARG A 13 -57.16 -18.29 -7.76
N PRO A 14 -56.49 -19.41 -7.41
CA PRO A 14 -57.20 -20.59 -6.91
C PRO A 14 -57.66 -20.36 -5.47
N LYS A 15 -58.94 -20.68 -5.25
CA LYS A 15 -59.64 -20.70 -3.95
C LYS A 15 -59.08 -21.86 -3.11
N VAL A 16 -58.70 -21.57 -1.88
CA VAL A 16 -58.47 -22.57 -0.83
C VAL A 16 -59.83 -22.94 -0.25
N THR A 17 -60.24 -24.17 -0.47
CA THR A 17 -61.41 -24.79 0.17
C THR A 17 -61.02 -25.32 1.54
N GLY A 18 -61.86 -25.05 2.51
CA GLY A 18 -61.73 -25.39 3.91
C GLY A 18 -61.72 -26.90 4.20
N ALA A 19 -61.01 -27.27 5.22
CA ALA A 19 -61.13 -28.57 5.86
C ALA A 19 -61.49 -28.42 7.34
N VAL A 20 -62.46 -29.18 7.64
CA VAL A 20 -63.27 -29.44 8.79
C VAL A 20 -62.51 -29.60 10.11
N PHE A 21 -63.04 -28.97 11.17
CA PHE A 21 -62.72 -29.20 12.57
C PHE A 21 -63.11 -30.61 13.02
N GLY A 22 -62.11 -31.36 13.52
CA GLY A 22 -62.32 -32.56 14.33
C GLY A 22 -61.72 -32.35 15.73
N PHE A 23 -62.56 -32.20 16.75
CA PHE A 23 -62.16 -32.21 18.14
C PHE A 23 -61.73 -33.63 18.56
N ILE A 24 -60.48 -33.79 19.05
CA ILE A 24 -60.11 -34.92 19.92
C ILE A 24 -59.41 -34.34 21.15
N ASN A 25 -60.04 -34.55 22.32
CA ASN A 25 -59.47 -34.32 23.65
C ASN A 25 -58.35 -35.32 23.91
N GLY A 26 -57.24 -34.86 24.51
CA GLY A 26 -56.32 -35.77 25.16
C GLY A 26 -54.93 -35.20 25.43
N THR A 27 -54.69 -34.85 26.68
CA THR A 27 -53.42 -34.83 27.42
C THR A 27 -52.27 -34.00 26.88
N GLY A 28 -51.95 -32.95 27.63
CA GLY A 28 -50.79 -32.07 27.43
C GLY A 28 -49.48 -32.83 27.45
N MET A 29 -48.73 -32.62 26.38
CA MET A 29 -47.29 -32.65 26.40
C MET A 29 -46.84 -31.28 25.91
N ASP A 30 -46.33 -30.48 26.84
CA ASP A 30 -45.58 -29.28 26.51
C ASP A 30 -44.34 -29.69 25.69
N PHE A 31 -44.42 -29.57 24.38
CA PHE A 31 -43.23 -29.47 23.57
C PHE A 31 -42.69 -28.04 23.74
N ALA A 32 -41.80 -27.88 24.72
CA ALA A 32 -40.88 -26.77 24.68
C ALA A 32 -40.13 -26.92 23.34
N PRO A 33 -40.00 -25.85 22.52
CA PRO A 33 -39.12 -25.93 21.37
C PRO A 33 -37.72 -26.25 21.90
N GLU A 34 -37.13 -27.34 21.41
CA GLU A 34 -35.70 -27.62 21.66
C GLU A 34 -34.95 -26.35 21.27
N PRO A 35 -33.99 -25.90 22.12
CA PRO A 35 -33.13 -24.79 21.72
C PRO A 35 -32.50 -25.18 20.39
N SER A 36 -32.76 -24.38 19.36
CA SER A 36 -32.07 -24.49 18.09
C SER A 36 -30.58 -24.49 18.45
N GLU A 37 -29.90 -25.61 18.27
CA GLU A 37 -28.45 -25.66 18.33
C GLU A 37 -27.97 -24.57 17.38
N ILE A 38 -27.37 -23.53 17.95
CA ILE A 38 -26.66 -22.52 17.18
C ILE A 38 -25.51 -23.31 16.54
N LEU A 39 -25.67 -23.69 15.29
CA LEU A 39 -24.62 -24.34 14.51
C LEU A 39 -23.47 -23.33 14.43
N ILE A 40 -22.51 -23.40 15.34
CA ILE A 40 -21.30 -22.58 15.29
C ILE A 40 -20.60 -22.97 13.98
N MET A 41 -20.66 -22.06 13.01
CA MET A 41 -20.09 -22.29 11.70
C MET A 41 -18.58 -22.38 11.85
N LYS A 42 -17.98 -23.52 11.48
CA LYS A 42 -16.52 -23.67 11.49
C LYS A 42 -15.87 -22.59 10.64
N ILE A 43 -14.74 -22.09 11.12
CA ILE A 43 -14.03 -20.97 10.50
C ILE A 43 -12.62 -21.40 10.14
N ARG A 44 -12.07 -20.84 9.06
CA ARG A 44 -10.64 -20.82 8.71
C ARG A 44 -10.24 -19.39 8.37
N ASN A 45 -9.14 -18.93 8.93
CA ASN A 45 -8.59 -17.61 8.65
C ASN A 45 -7.28 -17.75 7.88
N ILE A 46 -7.22 -17.21 6.68
CA ILE A 46 -6.04 -17.29 5.82
C ILE A 46 -5.62 -15.94 5.29
N ALA A 47 -4.32 -15.75 5.11
CA ALA A 47 -3.77 -14.63 4.34
C ALA A 47 -3.30 -15.10 2.96
N ILE A 48 -3.37 -14.23 1.96
CA ILE A 48 -2.75 -14.50 0.66
C ILE A 48 -1.52 -13.62 0.51
N ILE A 49 -0.35 -14.25 0.46
CA ILE A 49 0.96 -13.65 0.34
C ILE A 49 1.45 -13.83 -1.10
N ALA A 50 1.77 -12.73 -1.77
CA ALA A 50 2.31 -12.76 -3.12
C ALA A 50 3.20 -11.56 -3.38
N HIS A 51 4.16 -11.71 -4.28
CA HIS A 51 4.84 -10.56 -4.87
C HIS A 51 3.88 -9.77 -5.77
N VAL A 52 4.21 -8.52 -6.05
CA VAL A 52 3.51 -7.70 -7.06
C VAL A 52 3.52 -8.47 -8.39
N ASP A 53 2.42 -8.44 -9.11
CA ASP A 53 2.20 -9.13 -10.38
C ASP A 53 2.23 -10.68 -10.37
N HIS A 54 2.41 -11.34 -9.23
CA HIS A 54 2.29 -12.81 -9.13
C HIS A 54 0.85 -13.33 -9.27
N GLY A 55 -0.15 -12.42 -9.38
CA GLY A 55 -1.54 -12.76 -9.67
C GLY A 55 -2.45 -12.91 -8.44
N LYS A 56 -2.09 -12.29 -7.31
CA LYS A 56 -2.85 -12.33 -6.05
C LYS A 56 -4.29 -11.86 -6.23
N THR A 57 -4.51 -10.65 -6.73
CA THR A 57 -5.84 -10.07 -6.94
C THR A 57 -6.68 -10.92 -7.90
N THR A 58 -6.06 -11.45 -8.95
CA THR A 58 -6.70 -12.33 -9.93
C THR A 58 -7.17 -13.64 -9.29
N LEU A 59 -6.35 -14.25 -8.43
CA LEU A 59 -6.71 -15.46 -7.70
C LEU A 59 -7.89 -15.20 -6.74
N VAL A 60 -7.87 -14.10 -6.01
CA VAL A 60 -8.95 -13.74 -5.07
C VAL A 60 -10.26 -13.50 -5.84
N ASP A 61 -10.21 -12.78 -6.96
CA ASP A 61 -11.38 -12.56 -7.81
C ASP A 61 -12.00 -13.88 -8.30
N GLU A 62 -11.17 -14.84 -8.72
CA GLU A 62 -11.64 -16.16 -9.16
C GLU A 62 -12.17 -17.01 -7.99
N LEU A 63 -11.54 -16.94 -6.81
CA LEU A 63 -12.07 -17.60 -5.59
C LEU A 63 -13.47 -17.07 -5.25
N LEU A 64 -13.67 -15.75 -5.29
CA LEU A 64 -14.96 -15.13 -5.02
C LEU A 64 -16.03 -15.50 -6.07
N LYS A 65 -15.65 -15.62 -7.34
CA LYS A 65 -16.57 -16.02 -8.41
C LYS A 65 -17.01 -17.49 -8.24
N GLN A 66 -16.05 -18.39 -8.01
CA GLN A 66 -16.32 -19.82 -7.95
C GLN A 66 -16.97 -20.27 -6.64
N SER A 67 -16.82 -19.53 -5.54
CA SER A 67 -17.50 -19.79 -4.27
C SER A 67 -18.98 -19.39 -4.23
N GLY A 68 -19.52 -18.84 -5.33
CA GLY A 68 -20.91 -18.40 -5.40
C GLY A 68 -21.19 -17.09 -4.63
N SER A 69 -20.15 -16.34 -4.26
CA SER A 69 -20.30 -15.07 -3.53
C SER A 69 -20.93 -13.96 -4.39
N PHE A 70 -21.01 -14.15 -5.70
CA PHE A 70 -21.68 -13.23 -6.63
C PHE A 70 -22.98 -13.82 -7.18
N ARG A 71 -23.96 -12.96 -7.43
CA ARG A 71 -25.20 -13.36 -8.12
C ARG A 71 -24.90 -13.65 -9.60
N GLU A 72 -25.52 -14.69 -10.19
CA GLU A 72 -25.29 -15.17 -11.56
C GLU A 72 -25.30 -14.11 -12.67
N ASN A 73 -25.91 -12.95 -12.43
CA ASN A 73 -26.03 -11.83 -13.39
C ASN A 73 -25.28 -10.57 -12.97
N GLN A 74 -24.46 -10.62 -11.93
CA GLN A 74 -23.70 -9.46 -11.47
C GLN A 74 -22.45 -9.29 -12.35
N ARG A 75 -22.38 -8.21 -13.15
CA ARG A 75 -21.16 -7.83 -13.84
C ARG A 75 -20.14 -7.39 -12.79
N VAL A 76 -19.17 -8.24 -12.52
CA VAL A 76 -18.09 -7.98 -11.60
C VAL A 76 -17.00 -7.25 -12.39
N ALA A 77 -16.59 -6.09 -11.91
CA ALA A 77 -15.41 -5.40 -12.47
C ALA A 77 -14.16 -6.25 -12.19
N GLU A 78 -13.21 -6.25 -13.10
CA GLU A 78 -11.90 -6.83 -12.83
C GLU A 78 -11.26 -6.13 -11.63
N ARG A 79 -10.53 -6.87 -10.78
CA ARG A 79 -9.88 -6.38 -9.55
C ARG A 79 -10.89 -5.83 -8.52
N VAL A 80 -11.88 -6.65 -8.18
CA VAL A 80 -12.95 -6.29 -7.23
C VAL A 80 -12.41 -5.85 -5.87
N MET A 81 -11.32 -6.45 -5.43
CA MET A 81 -10.67 -6.11 -4.17
C MET A 81 -9.88 -4.79 -4.25
N ASP A 82 -9.40 -4.37 -5.41
CA ASP A 82 -8.71 -3.09 -5.58
C ASP A 82 -9.72 -1.95 -5.72
N SER A 83 -10.28 -1.49 -4.61
CA SER A 83 -11.32 -0.45 -4.60
C SER A 83 -10.76 0.98 -4.69
N ASN A 84 -9.46 1.17 -4.43
CA ASN A 84 -8.79 2.46 -4.49
C ASN A 84 -8.25 2.71 -5.91
N ASP A 85 -8.51 3.89 -6.45
CA ASP A 85 -8.00 4.26 -7.79
C ASP A 85 -6.46 4.24 -7.85
N LEU A 86 -5.77 4.57 -6.74
CA LEU A 86 -4.31 4.48 -6.65
C LEU A 86 -3.79 3.04 -6.72
N GLU A 87 -4.50 2.07 -6.13
CA GLU A 87 -4.17 0.64 -6.23
C GLU A 87 -4.26 0.18 -7.69
N LYS A 88 -5.33 0.57 -8.39
CA LYS A 88 -5.55 0.23 -9.81
C LYS A 88 -4.49 0.85 -10.73
N GLU A 89 -4.17 2.14 -10.50
CA GLU A 89 -3.17 2.87 -11.30
C GLU A 89 -1.76 2.33 -11.10
N ARG A 90 -1.40 1.98 -9.87
CA ARG A 90 -0.06 1.48 -9.51
C ARG A 90 0.07 -0.04 -9.64
N GLY A 91 -1.03 -0.76 -9.78
CA GLY A 91 -1.06 -2.22 -9.87
C GLY A 91 -0.66 -2.94 -8.58
N ILE A 92 -0.70 -2.27 -7.41
CA ILE A 92 -0.30 -2.81 -6.11
C ILE A 92 -1.43 -2.71 -5.09
N THR A 93 -1.54 -3.68 -4.19
CA THR A 93 -2.40 -3.58 -3.02
C THR A 93 -1.75 -2.65 -2.00
N ILE A 94 -2.42 -1.57 -1.63
CA ILE A 94 -1.95 -0.57 -0.66
C ILE A 94 -2.58 -0.86 0.70
N LEU A 95 -3.92 -1.09 0.73
CA LEU A 95 -4.67 -1.33 1.95
C LEU A 95 -5.10 -2.80 2.02
N ALA A 96 -4.92 -3.37 3.18
CA ALA A 96 -5.44 -4.70 3.47
C ALA A 96 -6.96 -4.74 3.45
N LYS A 97 -7.50 -5.82 2.95
CA LYS A 97 -8.94 -6.06 2.88
C LYS A 97 -9.25 -7.47 3.32
N ALA A 98 -10.33 -7.60 4.08
CA ALA A 98 -10.86 -8.91 4.44
C ALA A 98 -12.09 -9.23 3.60
N THR A 99 -12.20 -10.46 3.18
CA THR A 99 -13.36 -11.04 2.52
C THR A 99 -13.63 -12.44 3.09
N SER A 100 -14.74 -13.05 2.74
CA SER A 100 -14.98 -14.44 3.12
C SER A 100 -15.68 -15.21 2.01
N VAL A 101 -15.39 -16.49 1.95
CA VAL A 101 -16.07 -17.46 1.10
C VAL A 101 -16.63 -18.58 1.96
N GLU A 102 -17.70 -19.20 1.52
CA GLU A 102 -18.28 -20.36 2.18
C GLU A 102 -17.97 -21.61 1.36
N TRP A 103 -17.34 -22.60 1.97
CA TRP A 103 -16.96 -23.84 1.32
C TRP A 103 -17.27 -25.05 2.19
N LYS A 104 -18.09 -25.97 1.69
CA LYS A 104 -18.51 -27.21 2.39
C LYS A 104 -19.00 -26.96 3.83
N GLY A 105 -19.73 -25.84 4.06
CA GLY A 105 -20.26 -25.48 5.36
C GLY A 105 -19.22 -24.88 6.33
N VAL A 106 -18.03 -24.56 5.85
CA VAL A 106 -16.99 -23.85 6.61
C VAL A 106 -16.82 -22.45 6.01
N ARG A 107 -16.73 -21.43 6.85
CA ARG A 107 -16.38 -20.07 6.42
C ARG A 107 -14.87 -19.95 6.36
N VAL A 108 -14.38 -19.54 5.20
CA VAL A 108 -12.97 -19.20 5.00
C VAL A 108 -12.86 -17.69 4.90
N ASN A 109 -12.35 -17.05 5.95
CA ASN A 109 -12.00 -15.63 5.92
C ASN A 109 -10.65 -15.49 5.21
N ILE A 110 -10.61 -14.63 4.20
CA ILE A 110 -9.44 -14.38 3.37
C ILE A 110 -9.03 -12.93 3.60
N VAL A 111 -7.79 -12.74 4.05
CA VAL A 111 -7.22 -11.40 4.24
C VAL A 111 -6.19 -11.16 3.15
N ASP A 112 -6.45 -10.16 2.32
CA ASP A 112 -5.54 -9.71 1.27
C ASP A 112 -4.44 -8.85 1.88
N THR A 113 -3.16 -9.23 1.68
CA THR A 113 -2.02 -8.54 2.26
C THR A 113 -1.36 -7.61 1.26
N PRO A 114 -0.95 -6.37 1.66
CA PRO A 114 -0.06 -5.57 0.84
C PRO A 114 1.21 -6.34 0.51
N GLY A 115 1.66 -6.27 -0.75
CA GLY A 115 2.88 -6.97 -1.18
C GLY A 115 4.16 -6.16 -0.94
N HIS A 116 4.08 -4.84 -0.84
CA HIS A 116 5.26 -3.96 -0.78
C HIS A 116 5.76 -3.77 0.66
N ALA A 117 7.09 -3.81 0.85
CA ALA A 117 7.74 -3.69 2.17
C ALA A 117 7.43 -2.37 2.90
N ASP A 118 7.16 -1.28 2.18
CA ASP A 118 6.78 0.01 2.76
C ASP A 118 5.48 -0.07 3.58
N PHE A 119 4.62 -1.07 3.32
CA PHE A 119 3.40 -1.36 4.06
C PHE A 119 3.56 -2.49 5.09
N GLY A 120 4.79 -2.81 5.46
CA GLY A 120 5.14 -3.92 6.36
C GLY A 120 4.42 -3.88 7.72
N GLY A 121 4.17 -2.69 8.28
CA GLY A 121 3.43 -2.56 9.53
C GLY A 121 1.97 -3.02 9.44
N GLU A 122 1.35 -2.90 8.27
CA GLU A 122 0.01 -3.44 8.02
C GLU A 122 0.06 -4.96 7.86
N VAL A 123 1.07 -5.46 7.15
CA VAL A 123 1.28 -6.90 6.96
C VAL A 123 1.44 -7.62 8.31
N GLU A 124 2.29 -7.11 9.20
CA GLU A 124 2.53 -7.71 10.52
C GLU A 124 1.25 -7.85 11.33
N ARG A 125 0.41 -6.82 11.31
CA ARG A 125 -0.89 -6.84 12.03
C ARG A 125 -1.88 -7.82 11.43
N ILE A 126 -1.95 -7.88 10.09
CA ILE A 126 -2.87 -8.77 9.39
C ILE A 126 -2.52 -10.22 9.65
N LEU A 127 -1.23 -10.57 9.63
CA LEU A 127 -0.77 -11.92 9.88
C LEU A 127 -1.13 -12.40 11.30
N SER A 128 -1.34 -11.51 12.26
CA SER A 128 -1.81 -11.87 13.60
C SER A 128 -3.30 -12.27 13.64
N MET A 129 -4.09 -11.96 12.62
CA MET A 129 -5.51 -12.33 12.55
C MET A 129 -5.77 -13.71 11.93
N VAL A 130 -4.78 -14.32 11.29
CA VAL A 130 -4.94 -15.53 10.48
C VAL A 130 -4.19 -16.71 11.07
N ASP A 131 -4.52 -17.92 10.61
CA ASP A 131 -3.96 -19.18 11.12
C ASP A 131 -3.17 -19.94 10.04
N GLY A 132 -3.32 -19.54 8.77
CA GLY A 132 -2.57 -20.07 7.64
C GLY A 132 -2.31 -19.02 6.57
N ALA A 133 -1.41 -19.35 5.64
CA ALA A 133 -1.05 -18.45 4.56
C ALA A 133 -0.94 -19.19 3.22
N ILE A 134 -1.57 -18.67 2.17
CA ILE A 134 -1.31 -19.10 0.79
C ILE A 134 -0.17 -18.27 0.26
N VAL A 135 0.96 -18.88 -0.03
CA VAL A 135 2.14 -18.26 -0.64
C VAL A 135 2.07 -18.48 -2.15
N LEU A 136 1.67 -17.44 -2.88
CA LEU A 136 1.51 -17.47 -4.33
C LEU A 136 2.81 -17.05 -4.99
N VAL A 137 3.38 -17.93 -5.82
CA VAL A 137 4.67 -17.73 -6.49
C VAL A 137 4.50 -17.91 -8.00
N ASP A 138 5.07 -17.00 -8.78
CA ASP A 138 5.11 -17.13 -10.25
C ASP A 138 6.05 -18.25 -10.66
N SER A 139 5.61 -19.12 -11.58
CA SER A 139 6.37 -20.28 -12.04
C SER A 139 7.65 -19.93 -12.81
N SER A 140 7.78 -18.71 -13.33
CA SER A 140 8.97 -18.26 -14.07
C SER A 140 9.91 -17.43 -13.21
N GLU A 141 9.38 -16.56 -12.33
CA GLU A 141 10.17 -15.62 -11.53
C GLU A 141 10.70 -16.24 -10.22
N GLY A 142 9.93 -17.15 -9.63
CA GLY A 142 10.25 -17.73 -8.33
C GLY A 142 9.96 -16.79 -7.16
N PRO A 143 10.43 -17.12 -5.93
CA PRO A 143 10.23 -16.29 -4.76
C PRO A 143 11.06 -15.01 -4.86
N MET A 144 10.40 -13.86 -4.69
CA MET A 144 10.97 -12.54 -4.79
C MET A 144 11.19 -11.92 -3.39
N PRO A 145 12.02 -10.87 -3.23
CA PRO A 145 12.34 -10.30 -1.91
C PRO A 145 11.14 -9.88 -1.06
N GLN A 146 10.08 -9.37 -1.68
CA GLN A 146 8.86 -9.03 -0.95
C GLN A 146 8.16 -10.28 -0.40
N THR A 147 8.15 -11.37 -1.16
CA THR A 147 7.69 -12.68 -0.68
C THR A 147 8.52 -13.13 0.53
N LYS A 148 9.86 -13.00 0.46
CA LYS A 148 10.79 -13.32 1.56
C LYS A 148 10.41 -12.57 2.84
N PHE A 149 10.14 -11.25 2.74
CA PHE A 149 9.76 -10.43 3.88
C PHE A 149 8.46 -10.90 4.53
N VAL A 150 7.39 -10.99 3.74
CA VAL A 150 6.05 -11.33 4.26
C VAL A 150 6.01 -12.76 4.79
N VAL A 151 6.63 -13.71 4.08
CA VAL A 151 6.75 -15.11 4.52
C VAL A 151 7.55 -15.20 5.82
N GLY A 152 8.68 -14.48 5.92
CA GLY A 152 9.48 -14.48 7.16
C GLY A 152 8.68 -13.99 8.37
N LYS A 153 7.81 -12.99 8.20
CA LYS A 153 6.90 -12.55 9.27
C LYS A 153 5.81 -13.58 9.54
N ALA A 154 5.25 -14.20 8.50
CA ALA A 154 4.23 -15.24 8.63
C ALA A 154 4.74 -16.49 9.39
N LEU A 155 5.94 -16.96 9.04
CA LEU A 155 6.58 -18.10 9.71
C LEU A 155 6.88 -17.80 11.19
N LYS A 156 7.35 -16.59 11.52
CA LYS A 156 7.62 -16.16 12.90
C LYS A 156 6.39 -16.15 13.80
N VAL A 157 5.21 -15.82 13.27
CA VAL A 157 3.94 -15.89 14.02
C VAL A 157 3.31 -17.27 14.00
N GLY A 158 3.98 -18.28 13.42
CA GLY A 158 3.56 -19.67 13.46
C GLY A 158 2.51 -20.08 12.42
N LEU A 159 2.30 -19.29 11.36
CA LEU A 159 1.34 -19.62 10.32
C LEU A 159 1.74 -20.88 9.56
N ARG A 160 0.74 -21.68 9.16
CA ARG A 160 0.93 -22.83 8.29
C ARG A 160 0.86 -22.39 6.82
N PRO A 161 1.94 -22.58 6.04
CA PRO A 161 1.97 -22.18 4.63
C PRO A 161 1.37 -23.25 3.71
N ILE A 162 0.69 -22.79 2.66
CA ILE A 162 0.34 -23.54 1.45
C ILE A 162 1.02 -22.84 0.30
N VAL A 163 1.85 -23.53 -0.47
CA VAL A 163 2.53 -22.95 -1.62
C VAL A 163 1.71 -23.18 -2.89
N ALA A 164 1.41 -22.10 -3.61
CA ALA A 164 0.69 -22.15 -4.89
C ALA A 164 1.58 -21.59 -6.01
N ILE A 165 2.03 -22.48 -6.88
CA ILE A 165 2.82 -22.13 -8.08
C ILE A 165 1.85 -21.69 -9.16
N ASN A 166 1.84 -20.38 -9.43
CA ASN A 166 0.92 -19.74 -10.36
C ASN A 166 1.54 -19.55 -11.75
N LYS A 167 0.68 -19.31 -12.73
CA LYS A 167 1.05 -19.04 -14.12
C LYS A 167 1.82 -20.18 -14.80
N ILE A 168 1.52 -21.43 -14.44
CA ILE A 168 2.15 -22.59 -15.09
C ILE A 168 1.73 -22.77 -16.56
N ASP A 169 0.74 -22.01 -17.02
CA ASP A 169 0.33 -21.89 -18.42
C ASP A 169 1.36 -21.17 -19.30
N ARG A 170 2.36 -20.49 -18.69
CA ARG A 170 3.42 -19.80 -19.41
C ARG A 170 4.49 -20.76 -19.93
N PRO A 171 5.02 -20.53 -21.15
CA PRO A 171 6.02 -21.42 -21.75
C PRO A 171 7.42 -21.32 -21.09
N ASP A 172 7.67 -20.24 -20.33
CA ASP A 172 8.92 -19.95 -19.61
C ASP A 172 8.89 -20.44 -18.15
N GLY A 173 7.87 -21.21 -17.77
CA GLY A 173 7.72 -21.77 -16.42
C GLY A 173 8.81 -22.78 -16.08
N ARG A 174 9.41 -22.65 -14.89
CA ARG A 174 10.46 -23.53 -14.32
C ARG A 174 10.04 -24.03 -12.94
N HIS A 175 8.80 -24.50 -12.83
CA HIS A 175 8.12 -24.78 -11.55
C HIS A 175 8.89 -25.73 -10.62
N GLU A 176 9.63 -26.73 -11.12
CA GLU A 176 10.45 -27.61 -10.30
C GLU A 176 11.61 -26.89 -9.60
N GLU A 177 12.28 -25.97 -10.30
CA GLU A 177 13.33 -25.13 -9.73
C GLU A 177 12.76 -24.16 -8.70
N VAL A 178 11.59 -23.55 -9.01
CA VAL A 178 10.91 -22.60 -8.12
C VAL A 178 10.51 -23.26 -6.80
N ILE A 179 10.10 -24.52 -6.79
CA ILE A 179 9.81 -25.24 -5.55
C ILE A 179 11.06 -25.38 -4.67
N ASN A 180 12.20 -25.72 -5.27
CA ASN A 180 13.47 -25.79 -4.54
C ASN A 180 13.86 -24.41 -3.99
N GLU A 181 13.69 -23.35 -4.78
CA GLU A 181 13.94 -21.97 -4.32
C GLU A 181 13.01 -21.57 -3.16
N VAL A 182 11.75 -21.99 -3.17
CA VAL A 182 10.81 -21.74 -2.05
C VAL A 182 11.23 -22.53 -0.81
N PHE A 183 11.64 -23.79 -0.97
CA PHE A 183 12.13 -24.61 0.13
C PHE A 183 13.38 -24.01 0.76
N ASP A 184 14.37 -23.62 -0.05
CA ASP A 184 15.59 -22.94 0.40
C ASP A 184 15.27 -21.62 1.10
N LEU A 185 14.30 -20.86 0.58
CA LEU A 185 13.83 -19.64 1.21
C LEU A 185 13.27 -19.92 2.61
N PHE A 186 12.38 -20.90 2.78
CA PHE A 186 11.77 -21.21 4.07
C PHE A 186 12.84 -21.71 5.07
N ALA A 187 13.76 -22.56 4.62
CA ALA A 187 14.90 -23.01 5.43
C ALA A 187 15.79 -21.83 5.88
N SER A 188 16.03 -20.85 4.98
CA SER A 188 16.81 -19.65 5.31
C SER A 188 16.10 -18.69 6.27
N LEU A 189 14.79 -18.83 6.45
CA LEU A 189 13.95 -18.06 7.36
C LEU A 189 13.67 -18.76 8.68
N ASP A 190 14.43 -19.82 9.01
CA ASP A 190 14.30 -20.63 10.23
C ASP A 190 12.90 -21.26 10.39
N ALA A 191 12.28 -21.69 9.27
CA ALA A 191 11.00 -22.40 9.30
C ALA A 191 11.12 -23.70 10.11
N THR A 192 10.07 -24.02 10.86
CA THR A 192 9.98 -25.30 11.60
C THR A 192 9.77 -26.47 10.64
N ASP A 193 10.06 -27.69 11.09
CA ASP A 193 9.84 -28.90 10.30
C ASP A 193 8.38 -29.01 9.78
N GLU A 194 7.39 -28.60 10.61
CA GLU A 194 5.99 -28.55 10.22
C GLU A 194 5.68 -27.51 9.15
N GLN A 195 6.44 -26.41 9.12
CA GLN A 195 6.31 -25.36 8.11
C GLN A 195 7.07 -25.70 6.83
N LEU A 196 8.12 -26.53 6.89
CA LEU A 196 8.83 -27.05 5.74
C LEU A 196 8.07 -28.18 5.02
N ASP A 197 7.15 -28.87 5.72
CA ASP A 197 6.25 -29.86 5.13
C ASP A 197 4.99 -29.20 4.55
N PHE A 198 5.21 -28.18 3.71
CA PHE A 198 4.13 -27.42 3.09
C PHE A 198 3.55 -28.14 1.87
N PRO A 199 2.23 -28.21 1.72
CA PRO A 199 1.60 -28.72 0.52
C PRO A 199 1.75 -27.74 -0.65
N ILE A 200 1.83 -28.30 -1.88
CA ILE A 200 2.04 -27.54 -3.10
C ILE A 200 0.85 -27.71 -4.04
N LEU A 201 0.44 -26.59 -4.64
CA LEU A 201 -0.53 -26.55 -5.73
C LEU A 201 0.08 -25.88 -6.96
N TYR A 202 -0.39 -26.29 -8.12
CA TYR A 202 0.01 -25.76 -9.42
C TYR A 202 -1.22 -25.25 -10.16
N GLY A 203 -1.12 -24.10 -10.82
CA GLY A 203 -2.27 -23.63 -11.56
C GLY A 203 -2.10 -22.31 -12.29
N SER A 204 -3.23 -21.81 -12.79
CA SER A 204 -3.38 -20.51 -13.40
C SER A 204 -4.51 -19.76 -12.71
N GLY A 205 -4.16 -18.75 -11.90
CA GLY A 205 -5.16 -17.89 -11.26
C GLY A 205 -6.02 -17.13 -12.27
N ARG A 206 -5.46 -16.80 -13.44
CA ARG A 206 -6.20 -16.17 -14.54
C ARG A 206 -7.26 -17.10 -15.15
N ASP A 207 -6.91 -18.35 -15.35
CA ASP A 207 -7.81 -19.34 -15.94
C ASP A 207 -8.66 -20.04 -14.87
N GLY A 208 -8.49 -19.66 -13.59
CA GLY A 208 -9.35 -20.06 -12.48
C GLY A 208 -9.24 -21.52 -12.07
N TRP A 209 -8.05 -22.14 -12.11
CA TRP A 209 -7.86 -23.52 -11.69
C TRP A 209 -6.55 -23.73 -10.93
N MET A 210 -6.57 -24.68 -9.99
CA MET A 210 -5.38 -25.19 -9.29
C MET A 210 -5.50 -26.69 -9.04
N ASN A 211 -4.36 -27.39 -9.03
CA ASN A 211 -4.30 -28.83 -8.79
C ASN A 211 -3.02 -29.21 -8.03
N ILE A 212 -3.02 -30.40 -7.41
CA ILE A 212 -1.84 -30.96 -6.72
C ILE A 212 -0.73 -31.44 -7.68
N ALA A 213 -1.04 -31.57 -8.96
CA ALA A 213 -0.08 -31.93 -10.00
C ALA A 213 -0.12 -30.91 -11.14
N PRO A 214 1.03 -30.57 -11.78
CA PRO A 214 1.09 -29.59 -12.87
C PRO A 214 0.19 -29.95 -14.06
N GLU A 215 0.08 -31.24 -14.37
CA GLU A 215 -0.73 -31.78 -15.48
C GLU A 215 -2.10 -32.31 -15.01
N GLY A 216 -2.52 -31.95 -13.79
CA GLY A 216 -3.79 -32.38 -13.22
C GLY A 216 -5.02 -31.84 -13.97
N PRO A 217 -6.20 -32.41 -13.70
CA PRO A 217 -7.45 -31.98 -14.33
C PRO A 217 -7.76 -30.52 -13.98
N LYS A 218 -8.19 -29.74 -14.98
CA LYS A 218 -8.48 -28.30 -14.85
C LYS A 218 -9.97 -28.01 -14.58
N ASP A 219 -10.81 -29.00 -14.72
CA ASP A 219 -12.28 -28.92 -14.60
C ASP A 219 -12.78 -28.72 -13.16
N GLN A 220 -11.93 -28.99 -12.17
CA GLN A 220 -12.26 -28.79 -10.76
C GLN A 220 -12.13 -27.30 -10.30
N GLY A 221 -11.63 -26.44 -11.16
CA GLY A 221 -11.44 -25.04 -10.82
C GLY A 221 -10.51 -24.82 -9.60
N LEU A 222 -10.93 -23.99 -8.67
CA LEU A 222 -10.21 -23.69 -7.43
C LEU A 222 -10.64 -24.55 -6.22
N ALA A 223 -11.52 -25.56 -6.44
CA ALA A 223 -11.96 -26.47 -5.38
C ALA A 223 -10.79 -27.19 -4.67
N PRO A 224 -9.72 -27.67 -5.36
CA PRO A 224 -8.57 -28.29 -4.70
C PRO A 224 -7.85 -27.35 -3.74
N LEU A 225 -7.78 -26.05 -4.04
CA LEU A 225 -7.19 -25.05 -3.15
C LEU A 225 -8.02 -24.89 -1.88
N LEU A 226 -9.34 -24.74 -2.00
CA LEU A 226 -10.23 -24.60 -0.85
C LEU A 226 -10.28 -25.87 0.00
N ASP A 227 -10.27 -27.04 -0.62
CA ASP A 227 -10.21 -28.32 0.08
C ASP A 227 -8.90 -28.46 0.88
N LEU A 228 -7.78 -28.05 0.29
CA LEU A 228 -6.49 -28.06 0.96
C LEU A 228 -6.43 -27.08 2.13
N VAL A 229 -7.04 -25.90 2.00
CA VAL A 229 -7.19 -24.94 3.12
C VAL A 229 -7.91 -25.60 4.29
N LEU A 230 -9.02 -26.32 4.05
CA LEU A 230 -9.77 -27.01 5.11
C LEU A 230 -8.98 -28.13 5.77
N GLN A 231 -8.09 -28.81 5.03
CA GLN A 231 -7.28 -29.92 5.53
C GLN A 231 -6.03 -29.48 6.28
N HIS A 232 -5.34 -28.45 5.78
CA HIS A 232 -4.01 -28.06 6.24
C HIS A 232 -4.01 -26.91 7.23
N VAL A 233 -4.89 -25.90 7.04
CA VAL A 233 -4.99 -24.76 7.95
C VAL A 233 -5.78 -25.16 9.20
N PRO A 234 -5.24 -24.97 10.42
CA PRO A 234 -5.94 -25.31 11.64
C PRO A 234 -7.18 -24.43 11.85
N GLU A 235 -8.06 -24.88 12.75
CA GLU A 235 -9.11 -24.01 13.30
C GLU A 235 -8.47 -22.85 14.07
N PRO A 236 -9.13 -21.68 14.16
CA PRO A 236 -8.57 -20.54 14.84
C PRO A 236 -8.15 -20.91 16.27
N SER A 237 -6.89 -20.60 16.61
CA SER A 237 -6.46 -20.68 18.01
C SER A 237 -7.17 -19.57 18.81
N VAL A 238 -8.04 -19.96 19.71
CA VAL A 238 -8.83 -19.06 20.55
C VAL A 238 -8.52 -19.31 22.03
N GLY A 239 -8.75 -18.29 22.84
CA GLY A 239 -8.77 -18.43 24.28
C GLY A 239 -10.05 -19.11 24.77
N ASP A 240 -10.52 -18.72 25.95
CA ASP A 240 -11.77 -19.22 26.50
C ASP A 240 -12.96 -18.73 25.65
N GLU A 241 -13.64 -19.64 24.95
CA GLU A 241 -14.79 -19.33 24.09
C GLU A 241 -15.98 -18.76 24.89
N ASP A 242 -16.17 -19.24 26.12
CA ASP A 242 -17.21 -18.79 27.03
C ASP A 242 -16.72 -17.65 27.96
N GLY A 243 -15.49 -17.22 27.79
CA GLY A 243 -14.85 -16.19 28.60
C GLY A 243 -15.29 -14.78 28.28
N ALA A 244 -14.64 -13.81 28.92
CA ALA A 244 -14.85 -12.39 28.63
C ALA A 244 -14.41 -12.04 27.20
N PHE A 245 -15.22 -11.21 26.52
CA PHE A 245 -14.87 -10.71 25.18
C PHE A 245 -13.54 -9.97 25.18
N ARG A 246 -12.65 -10.34 24.23
CA ARG A 246 -11.39 -9.65 23.93
C ARG A 246 -11.11 -9.69 22.43
N MET A 247 -10.76 -8.54 21.86
CA MET A 247 -10.39 -8.37 20.46
C MET A 247 -9.26 -7.34 20.34
N ILE A 248 -8.28 -7.57 19.47
CA ILE A 248 -7.30 -6.54 19.08
C ILE A 248 -7.79 -5.83 17.84
N GLY A 249 -7.74 -4.50 17.85
CA GLY A 249 -7.99 -3.68 16.66
C GLY A 249 -6.81 -3.78 15.69
N THR A 250 -7.08 -4.22 14.47
CA THR A 250 -6.05 -4.43 13.44
C THR A 250 -6.13 -3.42 12.31
N LEU A 251 -7.34 -3.11 11.84
CA LEU A 251 -7.59 -2.13 10.79
C LEU A 251 -8.57 -1.07 11.29
N LEU A 252 -8.33 0.18 10.96
CA LEU A 252 -9.21 1.30 11.24
C LEU A 252 -9.69 1.95 9.94
N GLU A 253 -10.99 2.12 9.82
CA GLU A 253 -11.61 2.81 8.71
C GLU A 253 -12.55 3.91 9.21
N ALA A 254 -12.65 5.00 8.46
CA ALA A 254 -13.63 6.06 8.70
C ALA A 254 -14.83 5.85 7.78
N ASN A 255 -15.98 5.50 8.36
CA ASN A 255 -17.23 5.37 7.62
C ASN A 255 -18.10 6.63 7.81
N PRO A 256 -18.65 7.24 6.74
CA PRO A 256 -19.45 8.46 6.86
C PRO A 256 -20.70 8.32 7.75
N PHE A 257 -21.26 7.11 7.87
CA PHE A 257 -22.49 6.84 8.63
C PHE A 257 -22.25 6.18 9.99
N LEU A 258 -21.20 5.36 10.10
CA LEU A 258 -20.91 4.57 11.30
C LEU A 258 -19.79 5.19 12.15
N GLY A 259 -19.11 6.22 11.64
CA GLY A 259 -17.93 6.80 12.27
C GLY A 259 -16.72 5.88 12.13
N ARG A 260 -16.01 5.65 13.24
CA ARG A 260 -14.86 4.73 13.30
C ARG A 260 -15.32 3.29 13.25
N VAL A 261 -14.76 2.52 12.35
CA VAL A 261 -15.00 1.07 12.19
C VAL A 261 -13.67 0.36 12.39
N ILE A 262 -13.59 -0.47 13.43
CA ILE A 262 -12.39 -1.22 13.78
C ILE A 262 -12.60 -2.68 13.39
N THR A 263 -11.72 -3.19 12.54
CA THR A 263 -11.69 -4.61 12.19
C THR A 263 -10.62 -5.32 13.01
N GLY A 264 -10.93 -6.50 13.51
CA GLY A 264 -10.02 -7.33 14.26
C GLY A 264 -10.53 -8.76 14.42
N ARG A 265 -9.67 -9.63 14.98
CA ARG A 265 -10.03 -10.99 15.36
C ARG A 265 -10.46 -11.04 16.82
N ILE A 266 -11.55 -11.74 17.11
CA ILE A 266 -11.99 -12.02 18.47
C ILE A 266 -11.09 -13.12 19.04
N HIS A 267 -10.41 -12.81 20.14
CA HIS A 267 -9.50 -13.75 20.81
C HIS A 267 -10.20 -14.62 21.85
N SER A 268 -11.23 -14.09 22.53
CA SER A 268 -12.02 -14.85 23.51
C SER A 268 -13.44 -14.30 23.62
N GLY A 269 -14.37 -15.15 24.08
CA GLY A 269 -15.75 -14.80 24.32
C GLY A 269 -16.56 -14.48 23.08
N SER A 270 -17.67 -13.76 23.28
CA SER A 270 -18.55 -13.32 22.21
C SER A 270 -18.96 -11.85 22.38
N ILE A 271 -19.45 -11.24 21.29
CA ILE A 271 -19.88 -9.84 21.25
C ILE A 271 -21.20 -9.69 20.55
N LYS A 272 -22.09 -8.84 21.12
CA LYS A 272 -23.42 -8.50 20.57
C LYS A 272 -23.56 -6.98 20.37
N PRO A 273 -24.40 -6.53 19.44
CA PRO A 273 -24.77 -5.12 19.35
C PRO A 273 -25.33 -4.60 20.68
N ASN A 274 -25.08 -3.34 20.99
CA ASN A 274 -25.42 -2.65 22.24
C ASN A 274 -24.68 -3.15 23.51
N GLN A 275 -23.79 -4.14 23.40
CA GLN A 275 -22.94 -4.58 24.50
C GLN A 275 -21.98 -3.45 24.90
N SER A 276 -21.78 -3.31 26.23
CA SER A 276 -20.80 -2.37 26.78
C SER A 276 -19.40 -2.94 26.66
N VAL A 277 -18.48 -2.16 26.13
CA VAL A 277 -17.07 -2.51 25.99
C VAL A 277 -16.19 -1.39 26.49
N LYS A 278 -14.98 -1.72 26.91
CA LYS A 278 -13.92 -0.75 27.15
C LYS A 278 -12.74 -1.00 26.22
N VAL A 279 -11.98 0.06 25.99
CA VAL A 279 -10.78 0.04 25.17
C VAL A 279 -9.58 0.25 26.07
N LEU A 280 -8.63 -0.67 26.00
CA LEU A 280 -7.36 -0.61 26.71
C LEU A 280 -6.22 -0.34 25.72
N SER A 281 -5.35 0.61 26.05
CA SER A 281 -4.08 0.78 25.35
C SER A 281 -3.11 -0.36 25.68
N GLN A 282 -2.01 -0.47 24.94
CA GLN A 282 -1.01 -1.52 25.15
C GLN A 282 -0.37 -1.47 26.57
N ASP A 283 -0.31 -0.30 27.18
CA ASP A 283 0.16 -0.12 28.57
C ASP A 283 -0.96 -0.32 29.62
N GLY A 284 -2.10 -0.88 29.22
CA GLY A 284 -3.21 -1.24 30.12
C GLY A 284 -4.09 -0.07 30.58
N LYS A 285 -3.89 1.14 30.06
CA LYS A 285 -4.74 2.30 30.41
C LYS A 285 -6.07 2.25 29.69
N VAL A 286 -7.15 2.62 30.37
CA VAL A 286 -8.48 2.75 29.77
C VAL A 286 -8.53 4.02 28.90
N ILE A 287 -8.72 3.85 27.59
CA ILE A 287 -8.86 4.94 26.62
C ILE A 287 -10.30 5.46 26.61
N GLU A 288 -11.26 4.56 26.50
CA GLU A 288 -12.69 4.87 26.55
C GLU A 288 -13.52 3.66 27.01
N THR A 289 -14.74 3.94 27.42
CA THR A 289 -15.79 2.92 27.63
C THR A 289 -17.01 3.36 26.83
N GLY A 290 -17.57 2.45 26.05
CA GLY A 290 -18.68 2.75 25.16
C GLY A 290 -19.56 1.53 24.88
N ARG A 291 -20.44 1.65 23.91
CA ARG A 291 -21.30 0.56 23.44
C ARG A 291 -21.07 0.33 21.95
N ILE A 292 -21.06 -0.94 21.57
CA ILE A 292 -20.98 -1.32 20.16
C ILE A 292 -22.33 -1.01 19.50
N SER A 293 -22.32 -0.17 18.48
CA SER A 293 -23.53 0.17 17.72
C SER A 293 -23.87 -0.89 16.68
N LYS A 294 -22.85 -1.45 16.02
CA LYS A 294 -23.00 -2.49 15.00
C LYS A 294 -21.79 -3.42 14.98
N ILE A 295 -22.04 -4.68 14.64
CA ILE A 295 -21.03 -5.68 14.30
C ILE A 295 -21.25 -6.05 12.83
N LEU A 296 -20.18 -6.04 12.05
CA LEU A 296 -20.22 -6.33 10.62
C LEU A 296 -19.31 -7.53 10.33
N ALA A 297 -19.88 -8.56 9.74
CA ALA A 297 -19.12 -9.70 9.21
C ALA A 297 -18.90 -9.55 7.71
N PHE A 298 -17.82 -10.14 7.22
CA PHE A 298 -17.54 -10.20 5.79
C PHE A 298 -18.36 -11.34 5.15
N ARG A 299 -19.02 -11.05 4.03
CA ARG A 299 -19.78 -12.00 3.21
C ARG A 299 -19.46 -11.70 1.75
N GLY A 300 -18.54 -12.48 1.16
CA GLY A 300 -17.92 -12.04 -0.07
C GLY A 300 -17.23 -10.69 0.16
N ILE A 301 -17.46 -9.75 -0.73
CA ILE A 301 -16.93 -8.38 -0.65
C ILE A 301 -17.79 -7.43 0.20
N GLU A 302 -18.99 -7.84 0.59
CA GLU A 302 -19.94 -7.00 1.33
C GLU A 302 -19.78 -7.21 2.84
N ARG A 303 -20.06 -6.14 3.60
CA ARG A 303 -20.14 -6.18 5.06
C ARG A 303 -21.59 -6.24 5.49
N THR A 304 -21.96 -7.34 6.08
CA THR A 304 -23.34 -7.57 6.57
C THR A 304 -23.37 -7.42 8.08
N ALA A 305 -24.39 -6.71 8.58
CA ALA A 305 -24.61 -6.61 10.02
C ALA A 305 -25.05 -7.97 10.57
N ILE A 306 -24.46 -8.35 11.70
CA ILE A 306 -24.75 -9.61 12.41
C ILE A 306 -25.13 -9.32 13.86
N ASP A 307 -25.91 -10.23 14.44
CA ASP A 307 -26.42 -10.10 15.81
C ASP A 307 -25.45 -10.64 16.88
N GLU A 308 -24.50 -11.47 16.51
CA GLU A 308 -23.50 -12.03 17.41
C GLU A 308 -22.26 -12.47 16.64
N ALA A 309 -21.08 -12.34 17.26
CA ALA A 309 -19.81 -12.88 16.78
C ALA A 309 -19.06 -13.55 17.94
N HIS A 310 -18.30 -14.59 17.62
CA HIS A 310 -17.63 -15.47 18.58
C HIS A 310 -16.11 -15.46 18.41
N ALA A 311 -15.40 -15.98 19.40
CA ALA A 311 -13.96 -16.18 19.36
C ALA A 311 -13.53 -16.88 18.05
N GLY A 312 -12.43 -16.42 17.46
CA GLY A 312 -11.90 -16.89 16.18
C GLY A 312 -12.42 -16.14 14.94
N ASP A 313 -13.56 -15.42 15.01
CA ASP A 313 -14.08 -14.68 13.85
C ASP A 313 -13.36 -13.34 13.65
N ILE A 314 -13.25 -12.93 12.39
CA ILE A 314 -12.75 -11.62 11.98
C ILE A 314 -13.96 -10.73 11.68
N VAL A 315 -14.16 -9.71 12.51
CA VAL A 315 -15.31 -8.81 12.43
C VAL A 315 -14.91 -7.35 12.48
N ALA A 316 -15.79 -6.50 11.99
CA ALA A 316 -15.64 -5.06 12.13
C ALA A 316 -16.70 -4.53 13.11
N ILE A 317 -16.26 -3.77 14.11
CA ILE A 317 -17.11 -3.17 15.15
C ILE A 317 -17.18 -1.66 14.99
N ALA A 318 -18.34 -1.08 15.25
CA ALA A 318 -18.57 0.37 15.25
C ALA A 318 -19.26 0.83 16.54
N GLY A 319 -19.13 2.11 16.86
CA GLY A 319 -19.79 2.74 18.02
C GLY A 319 -18.81 3.35 19.02
N LEU A 320 -17.51 3.24 18.79
CA LEU A 320 -16.45 3.80 19.61
C LEU A 320 -15.78 4.99 18.91
N SER A 321 -15.30 5.95 19.69
CA SER A 321 -14.80 7.22 19.15
C SER A 321 -13.30 7.41 19.24
N LYS A 322 -12.61 6.73 20.15
CA LYS A 322 -11.19 6.92 20.44
C LYS A 322 -10.33 5.69 20.20
N GLY A 323 -10.91 4.49 20.32
CA GLY A 323 -10.18 3.25 20.10
C GLY A 323 -9.49 3.22 18.73
N THR A 324 -8.27 2.73 18.69
CA THR A 324 -7.43 2.72 17.50
C THR A 324 -6.81 1.34 17.25
N VAL A 325 -5.97 1.26 16.27
CA VAL A 325 -5.21 0.04 15.95
C VAL A 325 -4.25 -0.30 17.07
N ALA A 326 -4.03 -1.60 17.30
CA ALA A 326 -3.28 -2.21 18.41
C ALA A 326 -3.92 -2.07 19.78
N ASP A 327 -5.02 -1.33 19.96
CA ASP A 327 -5.76 -1.31 21.21
C ASP A 327 -6.55 -2.60 21.43
N THR A 328 -6.79 -2.94 22.70
CA THR A 328 -7.63 -4.07 23.09
C THR A 328 -9.05 -3.61 23.38
N PHE A 329 -10.00 -4.14 22.60
CA PHE A 329 -11.44 -3.97 22.81
C PHE A 329 -11.94 -5.14 23.63
N CYS A 330 -12.50 -4.88 24.81
CA CYS A 330 -12.81 -5.96 25.73
C CYS A 330 -14.05 -5.67 26.59
N ASP A 331 -14.53 -6.74 27.24
CA ASP A 331 -15.56 -6.63 28.29
C ASP A 331 -15.05 -5.72 29.42
N PRO A 332 -15.93 -4.93 30.08
CA PRO A 332 -15.56 -4.06 31.18
C PRO A 332 -14.84 -4.75 32.35
N SER A 333 -15.02 -6.05 32.52
CA SER A 333 -14.34 -6.84 33.58
C SER A 333 -12.86 -7.10 33.33
N VAL A 334 -12.42 -7.05 32.06
CA VAL A 334 -11.03 -7.36 31.68
C VAL A 334 -10.09 -6.25 32.13
N THR A 335 -8.97 -6.58 32.76
CA THR A 335 -7.98 -5.61 33.27
C THR A 335 -6.68 -5.57 32.48
N GLU A 336 -6.40 -6.61 31.70
CA GLU A 336 -5.15 -6.76 30.96
C GLU A 336 -5.37 -6.61 29.46
N ALA A 337 -4.54 -5.81 28.80
CA ALA A 337 -4.54 -5.70 27.35
C ALA A 337 -3.94 -6.98 26.72
N LEU A 338 -4.42 -7.31 25.52
CA LEU A 338 -3.79 -8.32 24.68
C LEU A 338 -2.48 -7.77 24.12
N GLU A 339 -1.47 -8.61 24.03
CA GLU A 339 -0.18 -8.24 23.46
C GLU A 339 -0.31 -8.08 21.93
N ALA A 340 0.00 -6.88 21.43
CA ALA A 340 0.05 -6.64 19.99
C ALA A 340 1.46 -6.91 19.45
N GLN A 341 1.53 -7.33 18.19
CA GLN A 341 2.81 -7.52 17.51
C GLN A 341 3.57 -6.18 17.40
N PRO A 342 4.88 -6.16 17.74
CA PRO A 342 5.70 -4.96 17.61
C PRO A 342 5.82 -4.58 16.12
N ILE A 343 5.74 -3.28 15.85
CA ILE A 343 5.89 -2.72 14.52
C ILE A 343 7.29 -2.15 14.39
N ASP A 344 8.00 -2.49 13.31
CA ASP A 344 9.32 -1.92 13.06
C ASP A 344 9.25 -0.38 12.91
N PRO A 345 10.24 0.37 13.37
CA PRO A 345 10.23 1.83 13.34
C PRO A 345 10.30 2.38 11.91
N PRO A 346 9.87 3.64 11.69
CA PRO A 346 10.00 4.29 10.40
C PRO A 346 11.46 4.51 10.03
N THR A 347 11.79 4.37 8.73
CA THR A 347 13.16 4.52 8.20
C THR A 347 13.36 5.79 7.39
N VAL A 348 12.28 6.42 6.89
CA VAL A 348 12.31 7.62 6.05
C VAL A 348 11.42 8.70 6.64
N THR A 349 11.87 9.95 6.60
CA THR A 349 11.12 11.13 7.05
C THR A 349 11.09 12.21 5.98
N MET A 350 10.00 12.96 5.91
CA MET A 350 9.84 14.14 5.06
C MET A 350 9.21 15.28 5.84
N SER A 351 9.51 16.51 5.45
CA SER A 351 8.79 17.69 5.95
C SER A 351 7.62 18.01 5.04
N PHE A 352 6.43 18.11 5.63
CA PHE A 352 5.21 18.61 5.00
C PHE A 352 4.99 20.04 5.50
N LEU A 353 4.93 20.99 4.60
CA LEU A 353 4.84 22.42 4.90
C LEU A 353 3.60 23.02 4.24
N VAL A 354 3.14 24.11 4.81
CA VAL A 354 2.20 24.98 4.12
C VAL A 354 2.86 25.52 2.85
N ASN A 355 2.14 25.52 1.73
CA ASN A 355 2.64 26.13 0.51
C ASN A 355 2.59 27.66 0.65
N ASP A 356 3.75 28.30 0.68
CA ASP A 356 3.96 29.75 0.79
C ASP A 356 4.42 30.40 -0.51
N SER A 357 4.30 29.69 -1.64
CA SER A 357 4.67 30.19 -2.95
C SER A 357 3.72 31.30 -3.44
N PRO A 358 4.15 32.14 -4.40
CA PRO A 358 3.28 33.13 -5.02
C PRO A 358 2.03 32.61 -5.73
N LEU A 359 1.98 31.30 -6.03
CA LEU A 359 0.83 30.62 -6.64
C LEU A 359 -0.01 29.84 -5.62
N ALA A 360 0.31 29.92 -4.32
CA ALA A 360 -0.42 29.21 -3.28
C ALA A 360 -1.92 29.58 -3.27
N GLY A 361 -2.79 28.57 -3.09
CA GLY A 361 -4.24 28.75 -3.04
C GLY A 361 -4.92 29.01 -4.39
N THR A 362 -4.17 28.88 -5.51
CA THR A 362 -4.77 29.06 -6.85
C THR A 362 -5.39 27.79 -7.42
N GLU A 363 -5.02 26.64 -6.93
CA GLU A 363 -5.42 25.32 -7.49
C GLU A 363 -6.06 24.40 -6.45
N GLY A 364 -5.72 24.56 -5.17
CA GLY A 364 -6.30 23.84 -4.04
C GLY A 364 -7.03 24.77 -3.07
N ASP A 365 -8.00 24.23 -2.34
CA ASP A 365 -8.80 24.96 -1.32
C ASP A 365 -8.34 24.65 0.12
N LYS A 366 -7.60 23.56 0.32
CA LYS A 366 -7.10 23.08 1.61
C LYS A 366 -5.63 23.44 1.79
N VAL A 367 -5.35 24.71 2.14
CA VAL A 367 -4.01 25.28 2.14
C VAL A 367 -3.49 25.69 3.53
N THR A 368 -4.32 25.58 4.58
CA THR A 368 -3.95 26.08 5.91
C THR A 368 -3.25 25.02 6.75
N SER A 369 -2.31 25.44 7.61
CA SER A 369 -1.58 24.56 8.55
C SER A 369 -2.52 23.70 9.37
N ARG A 370 -3.63 24.25 9.89
CA ARG A 370 -4.60 23.52 10.68
C ARG A 370 -5.25 22.37 9.90
N VAL A 371 -5.69 22.62 8.66
CA VAL A 371 -6.36 21.61 7.83
C VAL A 371 -5.39 20.49 7.42
N ILE A 372 -4.14 20.86 7.09
CA ILE A 372 -3.06 19.89 6.81
C ILE A 372 -2.78 19.06 8.06
N ARG A 373 -2.62 19.70 9.23
CA ARG A 373 -2.42 19.06 10.52
C ARG A 373 -3.50 18.01 10.80
N ASP A 374 -4.76 18.44 10.81
CA ASP A 374 -5.89 17.58 11.15
C ASP A 374 -5.96 16.35 10.20
N ARG A 375 -5.63 16.53 8.92
CA ARG A 375 -5.57 15.43 7.95
C ARG A 375 -4.43 14.47 8.22
N LEU A 376 -3.22 14.98 8.50
CA LEU A 376 -2.04 14.16 8.79
C LEU A 376 -2.24 13.34 10.07
N PHE A 377 -2.71 13.97 11.15
CA PHE A 377 -2.96 13.25 12.42
C PHE A 377 -4.07 12.20 12.27
N LYS A 378 -5.10 12.49 11.48
CA LYS A 378 -6.14 11.49 11.15
C LYS A 378 -5.56 10.27 10.40
N GLU A 379 -4.58 10.49 9.53
CA GLU A 379 -3.88 9.37 8.86
C GLU A 379 -3.11 8.52 9.86
N ALA A 380 -2.36 9.14 10.78
CA ALA A 380 -1.58 8.43 11.79
C ALA A 380 -2.46 7.63 12.77
N GLU A 381 -3.72 8.01 12.98
CA GLU A 381 -4.66 7.23 13.79
C GLU A 381 -4.94 5.85 13.18
N GLY A 382 -5.03 5.78 11.85
CA GLY A 382 -5.28 4.53 11.12
C GLY A 382 -4.01 3.77 10.75
N ASN A 383 -2.88 4.46 10.65
CA ASN A 383 -1.62 3.90 10.20
C ASN A 383 -0.51 4.12 11.24
N VAL A 384 -0.35 3.15 12.16
CA VAL A 384 0.68 3.21 13.23
C VAL A 384 2.12 3.13 12.71
N ALA A 385 2.34 2.78 11.44
CA ALA A 385 3.66 2.85 10.81
C ALA A 385 4.05 4.29 10.43
N LEU A 386 3.11 5.25 10.49
CA LEU A 386 3.38 6.67 10.30
C LEU A 386 3.55 7.37 11.64
N LYS A 387 4.66 8.10 11.78
CA LYS A 387 4.90 9.00 12.91
C LYS A 387 4.84 10.43 12.43
N ILE A 388 4.04 11.27 13.10
CA ILE A 388 3.88 12.67 12.77
C ILE A 388 4.31 13.52 13.97
N GLU A 389 5.22 14.45 13.72
CA GLU A 389 5.75 15.39 14.71
C GLU A 389 5.58 16.82 14.17
N GLU A 390 5.05 17.72 15.02
CA GLU A 390 4.98 19.15 14.68
C GLU A 390 6.34 19.82 14.91
N SER A 391 6.72 20.71 13.99
CA SER A 391 7.87 21.60 14.23
C SER A 391 7.52 22.67 15.26
N GLU A 392 8.54 23.27 15.87
CA GLU A 392 8.38 24.36 16.84
C GLU A 392 7.58 25.55 16.28
N GLY A 393 7.66 25.82 14.96
CA GLY A 393 6.94 26.90 14.27
C GLY A 393 5.47 26.59 13.94
N LYS A 394 4.99 25.35 14.11
CA LYS A 394 3.63 24.87 13.78
C LYS A 394 3.19 24.99 12.30
N ASP A 395 4.10 25.35 11.41
CA ASP A 395 3.82 25.51 9.97
C ASP A 395 4.43 24.36 9.13
N SER A 396 5.12 23.44 9.79
CA SER A 396 5.67 22.23 9.17
C SER A 396 5.51 21.01 10.07
N PHE A 397 5.38 19.85 9.42
CA PHE A 397 5.16 18.56 10.05
C PHE A 397 6.22 17.59 9.54
N PHE A 398 6.92 16.93 10.44
CA PHE A 398 7.79 15.82 10.09
C PHE A 398 6.93 14.55 10.02
N VAL A 399 6.82 13.99 8.83
CA VAL A 399 6.08 12.76 8.57
C VAL A 399 7.09 11.65 8.30
N SER A 400 7.15 10.68 9.18
CA SER A 400 8.07 9.55 9.09
C SER A 400 7.31 8.27 8.79
N GLY A 401 7.80 7.47 7.85
CA GLY A 401 7.22 6.21 7.40
C GLY A 401 8.26 5.15 7.09
N ARG A 402 7.80 3.98 6.68
CA ARG A 402 8.65 2.82 6.34
C ARG A 402 9.45 3.02 5.05
N GLY A 403 8.91 3.77 4.09
CA GLY A 403 9.56 3.98 2.81
C GLY A 403 9.00 5.18 2.04
N GLU A 404 9.65 5.49 0.92
CA GLU A 404 9.26 6.63 0.07
C GLU A 404 7.91 6.41 -0.63
N LEU A 405 7.56 5.16 -0.97
CA LEU A 405 6.29 4.85 -1.61
C LEU A 405 5.10 5.13 -0.68
N GLN A 406 5.22 4.77 0.61
CA GLN A 406 4.18 5.06 1.61
C GLN A 406 3.92 6.56 1.72
N LEU A 407 4.99 7.37 1.78
CA LEU A 407 4.88 8.83 1.83
C LEU A 407 4.35 9.41 0.51
N ALA A 408 4.75 8.87 -0.64
CA ALA A 408 4.24 9.27 -1.96
C ALA A 408 2.73 8.98 -2.11
N VAL A 409 2.26 7.84 -1.61
CA VAL A 409 0.82 7.49 -1.59
C VAL A 409 0.05 8.49 -0.72
N LEU A 410 0.56 8.84 0.46
CA LEU A 410 -0.07 9.84 1.32
C LEU A 410 -0.16 11.21 0.62
N ILE A 411 0.92 11.68 0.00
CA ILE A 411 0.96 12.94 -0.74
C ILE A 411 -0.07 12.93 -1.89
N GLU A 412 -0.11 11.85 -2.68
CA GLU A 412 -1.03 11.74 -3.82
C GLU A 412 -2.50 11.67 -3.36
N THR A 413 -2.76 10.98 -2.24
CA THR A 413 -4.10 10.94 -1.63
C THR A 413 -4.54 12.34 -1.19
N MET A 414 -3.69 13.07 -0.47
CA MET A 414 -3.97 14.45 -0.06
C MET A 414 -4.19 15.35 -1.27
N ARG A 415 -3.35 15.21 -2.32
CA ARG A 415 -3.50 15.94 -3.58
C ARG A 415 -4.89 15.76 -4.20
N ARG A 416 -5.38 14.51 -4.29
CA ARG A 416 -6.72 14.17 -4.82
C ARG A 416 -7.86 14.66 -3.93
N GLU A 417 -7.61 14.77 -2.63
CA GLU A 417 -8.56 15.35 -1.67
C GLU A 417 -8.64 16.90 -1.76
N GLY A 418 -7.86 17.54 -2.63
CA GLY A 418 -7.87 19.00 -2.83
C GLY A 418 -6.89 19.77 -1.96
N PHE A 419 -5.92 19.10 -1.32
CA PHE A 419 -4.88 19.77 -0.54
C PHE A 419 -3.82 20.39 -1.45
N GLU A 420 -3.28 21.51 -0.98
CA GLU A 420 -2.12 22.18 -1.56
C GLU A 420 -1.07 22.33 -0.47
N LEU A 421 0.12 21.77 -0.70
CA LEU A 421 1.20 21.73 0.29
C LEU A 421 2.57 21.76 -0.40
N ALA A 422 3.60 22.04 0.37
CA ALA A 422 4.98 21.89 -0.04
C ALA A 422 5.63 20.73 0.73
N VAL A 423 6.46 19.94 0.06
CA VAL A 423 7.18 18.84 0.71
C VAL A 423 8.68 18.90 0.44
N SER A 424 9.46 18.46 1.42
CA SER A 424 10.92 18.37 1.30
C SER A 424 11.35 17.07 0.64
N ARG A 425 12.65 16.97 0.32
CA ARG A 425 13.27 15.69 -0.04
C ARG A 425 13.09 14.66 1.07
N PRO A 426 12.82 13.38 0.74
CA PRO A 426 12.89 12.28 1.71
C PRO A 426 14.28 12.18 2.33
N ARG A 427 14.34 12.05 3.65
CA ARG A 427 15.57 11.85 4.41
C ARG A 427 15.46 10.57 5.21
N VAL A 428 16.58 9.87 5.36
CA VAL A 428 16.66 8.66 6.14
C VAL A 428 16.74 8.98 7.62
N VAL A 429 15.99 8.25 8.45
CA VAL A 429 16.03 8.37 9.90
C VAL A 429 17.29 7.65 10.40
N MET A 430 18.22 8.44 10.93
CA MET A 430 19.45 7.93 11.55
C MET A 430 19.28 7.88 13.07
N HIS A 431 19.94 6.96 13.73
CA HIS A 431 20.02 6.91 15.19
C HIS A 431 21.44 6.71 15.66
N LYS A 432 21.69 6.94 16.94
CA LYS A 432 22.98 6.66 17.57
C LYS A 432 22.86 5.36 18.35
N ASP A 433 23.88 4.50 18.23
CA ASP A 433 24.00 3.31 19.05
C ASP A 433 24.38 3.67 20.51
N GLU A 434 24.50 2.67 21.37
CA GLU A 434 24.88 2.81 22.78
C GLU A 434 26.25 3.48 22.96
N ASN A 435 27.14 3.40 21.95
CA ASN A 435 28.47 4.00 21.94
C ASN A 435 28.49 5.42 21.33
N GLY A 436 27.32 5.93 20.89
CA GLY A 436 27.21 7.22 20.24
C GLY A 436 27.58 7.22 18.74
N THR A 437 27.82 6.06 18.14
CA THR A 437 28.11 5.92 16.70
C THR A 437 26.85 6.18 15.90
N LEU A 438 26.96 7.03 14.88
CA LEU A 438 25.83 7.30 13.97
C LEU A 438 25.57 6.08 13.09
N MET A 439 24.34 5.56 13.17
CA MET A 439 23.88 4.37 12.46
C MET A 439 22.87 4.77 11.38
N GLU A 440 22.98 4.14 10.21
CA GLU A 440 22.06 4.31 9.10
C GLU A 440 21.40 2.99 8.69
N PRO A 441 20.14 3.02 8.22
CA PRO A 441 19.47 1.81 7.74
C PRO A 441 20.08 1.33 6.43
N ILE A 442 20.30 0.02 6.37
CA ILE A 442 20.79 -0.70 5.19
C ILE A 442 19.68 -1.58 4.66
N GLU A 443 19.52 -1.60 3.35
CA GLU A 443 18.58 -2.46 2.64
C GLU A 443 19.30 -3.55 1.85
N GLU A 444 18.72 -4.74 1.83
CA GLU A 444 19.02 -5.77 0.85
C GLU A 444 18.32 -5.39 -0.46
N VAL A 445 19.10 -5.23 -1.51
CA VAL A 445 18.62 -4.80 -2.84
C VAL A 445 18.87 -5.91 -3.83
N VAL A 446 17.79 -6.41 -4.44
CA VAL A 446 17.86 -7.42 -5.50
C VAL A 446 17.47 -6.76 -6.83
N ILE A 447 18.36 -6.85 -7.81
CA ILE A 447 18.16 -6.28 -9.14
C ILE A 447 18.26 -7.41 -10.17
N ASP A 448 17.16 -7.65 -10.88
CA ASP A 448 17.13 -8.52 -12.05
C ASP A 448 17.26 -7.66 -13.31
N VAL A 449 18.29 -7.89 -14.09
CA VAL A 449 18.64 -7.05 -15.24
C VAL A 449 19.22 -7.89 -16.37
N ASP A 450 19.09 -7.41 -17.61
CA ASP A 450 19.75 -8.03 -18.76
C ASP A 450 21.27 -7.93 -18.60
N GLU A 451 21.99 -8.99 -18.94
CA GLU A 451 23.45 -9.13 -18.70
C GLU A 451 24.23 -7.94 -19.28
N GLU A 452 23.81 -7.40 -20.44
CA GLU A 452 24.47 -6.25 -21.09
C GLU A 452 24.47 -4.97 -20.23
N HIS A 453 23.52 -4.81 -19.30
CA HIS A 453 23.38 -3.65 -18.43
C HIS A 453 23.97 -3.87 -17.03
N SER A 454 24.39 -5.09 -16.68
CA SER A 454 24.87 -5.44 -15.34
C SER A 454 26.04 -4.58 -14.88
N GLY A 455 26.99 -4.28 -15.78
CA GLY A 455 28.16 -3.45 -15.47
C GLY A 455 27.80 -2.03 -15.04
N VAL A 456 26.84 -1.38 -15.71
CA VAL A 456 26.36 -0.04 -15.35
C VAL A 456 25.68 -0.06 -13.98
N VAL A 457 24.86 -1.09 -13.71
CA VAL A 457 24.18 -1.25 -12.41
C VAL A 457 25.19 -1.40 -11.28
N VAL A 458 26.20 -2.27 -11.44
CA VAL A 458 27.26 -2.47 -10.42
C VAL A 458 28.01 -1.18 -10.15
N GLN A 459 28.38 -0.42 -11.21
CA GLN A 459 29.05 0.86 -11.05
C GLN A 459 28.20 1.86 -10.26
N LYS A 460 26.94 2.05 -10.65
CA LYS A 460 26.01 2.99 -10.02
C LYS A 460 25.71 2.64 -8.57
N MET A 461 25.56 1.36 -8.27
CA MET A 461 25.36 0.89 -6.89
C MET A 461 26.62 1.10 -6.04
N SER A 462 27.81 0.89 -6.58
CA SER A 462 29.09 1.17 -5.89
C SER A 462 29.27 2.66 -5.56
N GLU A 463 28.91 3.57 -6.48
CA GLU A 463 28.89 5.02 -6.24
C GLU A 463 27.96 5.38 -5.06
N ARG A 464 26.90 4.60 -4.83
CA ARG A 464 25.93 4.73 -3.73
C ARG A 464 26.32 4.00 -2.45
N LYS A 465 27.59 3.55 -2.35
CA LYS A 465 28.12 2.82 -1.19
C LYS A 465 27.46 1.45 -0.95
N ALA A 466 26.88 0.86 -1.99
CA ALA A 466 26.35 -0.49 -1.93
C ALA A 466 27.49 -1.52 -2.03
N GLU A 467 27.33 -2.62 -1.31
CA GLU A 467 28.22 -3.77 -1.30
C GLU A 467 27.55 -4.93 -2.02
N MET A 468 28.12 -5.39 -3.14
CA MET A 468 27.57 -6.54 -3.87
C MET A 468 27.87 -7.83 -3.09
N THR A 469 26.85 -8.61 -2.83
CA THR A 469 26.95 -9.89 -2.11
C THR A 469 26.81 -11.09 -3.04
N GLU A 470 26.03 -10.96 -4.10
CA GLU A 470 25.76 -12.07 -5.02
C GLU A 470 25.58 -11.57 -6.46
N LEU A 471 26.03 -12.38 -7.41
CA LEU A 471 25.73 -12.27 -8.84
C LEU A 471 25.47 -13.68 -9.37
N ARG A 472 24.25 -13.92 -9.90
CA ARG A 472 23.89 -15.23 -10.47
C ARG A 472 23.04 -15.08 -11.72
N PRO A 473 23.07 -16.04 -12.66
CA PRO A 473 22.12 -16.11 -13.76
C PRO A 473 20.68 -16.22 -13.23
N SER A 474 19.73 -15.54 -13.89
CA SER A 474 18.30 -15.53 -13.52
C SER A 474 17.40 -16.01 -14.66
N GLY A 475 17.90 -16.93 -15.48
CA GLY A 475 17.20 -17.46 -16.66
C GLY A 475 17.34 -16.59 -17.91
N GLY A 476 17.42 -17.22 -19.07
CA GLY A 476 17.63 -16.54 -20.35
C GLY A 476 18.94 -15.74 -20.39
N ASN A 477 18.86 -14.47 -20.81
CA ASN A 477 19.99 -13.53 -20.85
C ASN A 477 19.99 -12.54 -19.68
N ARG A 478 19.41 -12.93 -18.52
CA ARG A 478 19.28 -12.06 -17.34
C ARG A 478 20.17 -12.53 -16.20
N VAL A 479 20.60 -11.56 -15.41
CA VAL A 479 21.38 -11.77 -14.18
C VAL A 479 20.68 -11.15 -13.01
N ARG A 480 20.78 -11.81 -11.87
CA ARG A 480 20.34 -11.31 -10.57
C ARG A 480 21.54 -10.81 -9.80
N LEU A 481 21.47 -9.56 -9.36
CA LEU A 481 22.48 -8.87 -8.56
C LEU A 481 21.89 -8.62 -7.17
N VAL A 482 22.61 -8.97 -6.11
CA VAL A 482 22.21 -8.70 -4.73
C VAL A 482 23.23 -7.78 -4.08
N PHE A 483 22.73 -6.74 -3.41
CA PHE A 483 23.53 -5.73 -2.72
C PHE A 483 23.02 -5.47 -1.31
N TYR A 484 23.93 -5.06 -0.41
CA TYR A 484 23.58 -4.32 0.79
C TYR A 484 23.89 -2.85 0.58
N ALA A 485 22.88 -2.00 0.63
CA ALA A 485 23.01 -0.58 0.28
C ALA A 485 22.40 0.33 1.35
N PRO A 486 23.01 1.50 1.65
CA PRO A 486 22.36 2.51 2.48
C PRO A 486 21.06 3.00 1.86
N THR A 487 19.97 3.02 2.63
CA THR A 487 18.64 3.48 2.16
C THR A 487 18.70 4.85 1.48
N ARG A 488 19.51 5.78 1.99
CA ARG A 488 19.69 7.12 1.39
C ARG A 488 20.30 7.10 -0.01
N GLY A 489 21.08 6.07 -0.34
CA GLY A 489 21.64 5.86 -1.68
C GLY A 489 20.62 5.35 -2.69
N LEU A 490 19.54 4.76 -2.21
CA LEU A 490 18.49 4.16 -3.04
C LEU A 490 17.36 5.15 -3.37
N ILE A 491 17.25 6.26 -2.63
CA ILE A 491 16.26 7.31 -2.89
C ILE A 491 16.45 7.82 -4.33
N GLY A 492 15.42 7.62 -5.16
CA GLY A 492 15.42 8.01 -6.56
C GLY A 492 16.18 7.11 -7.53
N TYR A 493 16.89 6.09 -7.07
CA TYR A 493 17.68 5.22 -7.94
C TYR A 493 16.82 4.40 -8.91
N GLN A 494 15.61 4.03 -8.54
CA GLN A 494 14.73 3.23 -9.42
C GLN A 494 14.46 3.91 -10.76
N SER A 495 14.23 5.22 -10.78
CA SER A 495 14.01 5.97 -12.02
C SER A 495 15.26 6.05 -12.90
N GLU A 496 16.43 6.17 -12.28
CA GLU A 496 17.73 6.14 -12.97
C GLU A 496 18.02 4.74 -13.52
N LEU A 497 17.82 3.71 -12.71
CA LEU A 497 17.98 2.30 -13.10
C LEU A 497 17.15 1.96 -14.34
N LEU A 498 15.85 2.31 -14.36
CA LEU A 498 14.99 2.09 -15.52
C LEU A 498 15.47 2.83 -16.76
N THR A 499 16.04 4.03 -16.59
CA THR A 499 16.62 4.78 -17.71
C THR A 499 17.88 4.10 -18.26
N ASP A 500 18.80 3.69 -17.38
CA ASP A 500 20.07 3.07 -17.74
C ASP A 500 19.88 1.67 -18.37
N THR A 501 18.81 0.98 -18.00
CA THR A 501 18.48 -0.37 -18.47
C THR A 501 17.33 -0.41 -19.49
N ARG A 502 16.96 0.74 -20.07
CA ARG A 502 15.87 0.87 -21.05
C ARG A 502 14.53 0.28 -20.57
N GLY A 503 14.28 0.30 -19.28
CA GLY A 503 13.04 -0.20 -18.65
C GLY A 503 13.01 -1.70 -18.39
N THR A 504 14.11 -2.44 -18.62
CA THR A 504 14.13 -3.91 -18.46
C THR A 504 14.47 -4.37 -17.05
N ALA A 505 15.11 -3.52 -16.22
CA ALA A 505 15.47 -3.90 -14.85
C ALA A 505 14.28 -3.90 -13.90
N ILE A 506 14.29 -4.89 -13.00
CA ILE A 506 13.37 -5.00 -11.87
C ILE A 506 14.21 -4.86 -10.61
N MET A 507 13.88 -3.89 -9.74
CA MET A 507 14.56 -3.68 -8.46
C MET A 507 13.59 -3.91 -7.31
N ASN A 508 14.00 -4.75 -6.38
CA ASN A 508 13.34 -4.98 -5.12
C ASN A 508 14.28 -4.65 -3.98
N ARG A 509 13.74 -4.07 -2.92
CA ARG A 509 14.53 -3.68 -1.75
C ARG A 509 13.78 -4.02 -0.47
N LEU A 510 14.55 -4.39 0.55
CA LEU A 510 14.04 -4.79 1.85
C LEU A 510 14.97 -4.29 2.94
N PHE A 511 14.41 -3.72 4.01
CA PHE A 511 15.19 -3.37 5.20
C PHE A 511 15.94 -4.60 5.74
N HIS A 512 17.24 -4.46 5.93
CA HIS A 512 18.11 -5.52 6.44
C HIS A 512 18.49 -5.28 7.90
N ASN A 513 19.24 -4.21 8.18
CA ASN A 513 19.68 -3.83 9.53
C ASN A 513 20.14 -2.36 9.58
N TYR A 514 20.62 -1.94 10.74
CA TYR A 514 21.34 -0.68 10.90
C TYR A 514 22.85 -0.93 10.94
N GLN A 515 23.62 -0.14 10.20
CA GLN A 515 25.08 -0.18 10.19
C GLN A 515 25.66 1.22 10.41
N PRO A 516 26.95 1.32 10.82
CA PRO A 516 27.63 2.60 10.91
C PRO A 516 27.56 3.39 9.59
N PHE A 517 27.41 4.71 9.72
CA PHE A 517 27.32 5.61 8.57
C PHE A 517 28.47 5.43 7.58
N LYS A 518 28.18 5.11 6.32
CA LYS A 518 29.17 4.77 5.26
C LYS A 518 29.79 5.99 4.55
N GLY A 519 29.65 7.19 5.13
CA GLY A 519 30.18 8.43 4.56
C GLY A 519 29.25 9.06 3.52
N GLU A 520 29.64 10.20 2.96
CA GLU A 520 28.84 10.96 2.03
C GLU A 520 28.57 10.21 0.71
N ILE A 521 27.36 10.37 0.18
CA ILE A 521 26.96 9.92 -1.16
C ILE A 521 26.70 11.17 -1.99
N SER A 522 27.29 11.25 -3.16
CA SER A 522 27.09 12.38 -4.08
C SER A 522 25.62 12.45 -4.51
N GLY A 523 25.02 13.63 -4.36
CA GLY A 523 23.69 13.91 -4.87
C GLY A 523 23.70 14.17 -6.39
N ARG A 524 22.64 14.82 -6.89
CA ARG A 524 22.57 15.27 -8.28
C ARG A 524 23.74 16.20 -8.61
N ASN A 525 24.49 15.88 -9.66
CA ASN A 525 25.65 16.66 -10.08
C ASN A 525 25.27 17.93 -10.85
N ASN A 526 24.07 17.98 -11.43
CA ASN A 526 23.61 19.09 -12.25
C ASN A 526 22.85 20.14 -11.41
N GLY A 527 23.14 21.43 -11.66
CA GLY A 527 22.37 22.55 -11.13
C GLY A 527 20.99 22.67 -11.78
N VAL A 528 20.28 23.74 -11.45
CA VAL A 528 18.93 24.02 -11.97
C VAL A 528 18.86 25.38 -12.67
N LEU A 529 17.93 25.49 -13.61
CA LEU A 529 17.51 26.76 -14.19
C LEU A 529 16.39 27.33 -13.33
N LEU A 530 16.60 28.53 -12.77
CA LEU A 530 15.67 29.20 -11.88
C LEU A 530 15.03 30.39 -12.59
N SER A 531 13.71 30.50 -12.52
CA SER A 531 13.06 31.75 -12.96
C SER A 531 13.46 32.90 -12.04
N ASN A 532 13.82 34.04 -12.62
CA ASN A 532 14.14 35.24 -11.90
C ASN A 532 12.97 36.25 -11.80
N GLN A 533 11.82 35.95 -12.43
CA GLN A 533 10.63 36.80 -12.48
C GLN A 533 9.35 35.96 -12.42
N SER A 534 8.25 36.62 -12.06
CA SER A 534 6.91 36.02 -12.05
C SER A 534 6.13 36.43 -13.31
N GLY A 535 5.43 35.49 -13.92
CA GLY A 535 4.63 35.71 -15.13
C GLY A 535 4.34 34.37 -15.87
N GLU A 536 4.09 34.43 -17.17
CA GLU A 536 3.84 33.26 -18.02
C GLU A 536 5.06 32.97 -18.91
N ALA A 537 5.47 31.72 -18.96
CA ALA A 537 6.62 31.28 -19.76
C ALA A 537 6.33 31.44 -21.26
N VAL A 538 7.28 32.02 -21.99
CA VAL A 538 7.14 32.30 -23.44
C VAL A 538 8.02 31.36 -24.25
N ALA A 539 7.43 30.73 -25.26
CA ALA A 539 8.13 29.76 -26.14
C ALA A 539 9.47 30.29 -26.69
N TYR A 540 9.52 31.58 -27.08
CA TYR A 540 10.75 32.19 -27.59
C TYR A 540 11.88 32.26 -26.56
N ALA A 541 11.55 32.58 -25.30
CA ALA A 541 12.56 32.59 -24.23
C ALA A 541 13.05 31.18 -23.93
N MET A 542 12.13 30.21 -23.87
CA MET A 542 12.45 28.81 -23.61
C MET A 542 13.38 28.24 -24.70
N PHE A 543 13.09 28.49 -25.97
CA PHE A 543 13.94 28.08 -27.09
C PHE A 543 15.40 28.57 -26.94
N ASN A 544 15.59 29.82 -26.54
CA ASN A 544 16.92 30.36 -26.32
C ASN A 544 17.63 29.80 -25.08
N LEU A 545 16.91 29.13 -24.21
CA LEU A 545 17.42 28.52 -22.98
C LEU A 545 17.70 27.02 -23.12
N GLU A 546 17.20 26.35 -24.18
CA GLU A 546 17.45 24.93 -24.42
C GLU A 546 18.95 24.56 -24.49
N ASP A 547 19.80 25.48 -24.99
CA ASP A 547 21.25 25.30 -24.96
C ASP A 547 21.84 25.22 -23.52
N ARG A 548 21.10 25.67 -22.52
CA ARG A 548 21.53 25.61 -21.11
C ARG A 548 21.11 24.32 -20.42
N GLY A 549 20.15 23.61 -21.03
CA GLY A 549 19.65 22.33 -20.58
C GLY A 549 18.15 22.15 -20.79
N PRO A 550 17.63 20.93 -20.58
CA PRO A 550 16.23 20.62 -20.84
C PRO A 550 15.29 21.35 -19.87
N MET A 551 14.15 21.80 -20.40
CA MET A 551 13.11 22.47 -19.63
C MET A 551 12.19 21.44 -18.96
N ILE A 552 11.59 21.83 -17.81
CA ILE A 552 10.58 21.05 -17.08
C ILE A 552 9.19 21.70 -17.09
N ILE A 553 9.06 22.89 -17.69
CA ILE A 553 7.82 23.64 -17.83
C ILE A 553 7.40 23.72 -19.30
N GLU A 554 6.12 24.01 -19.54
CA GLU A 554 5.53 24.22 -20.87
C GLU A 554 5.36 25.73 -21.16
N PRO A 555 5.32 26.13 -22.44
CA PRO A 555 4.95 27.51 -22.79
C PRO A 555 3.54 27.87 -22.31
N GLY A 556 3.37 29.08 -21.76
CA GLY A 556 2.10 29.52 -21.16
C GLY A 556 1.94 29.13 -19.70
N GLU A 557 2.84 28.34 -19.13
CA GLU A 557 2.81 27.97 -17.71
C GLU A 557 3.20 29.18 -16.83
N LYS A 558 2.48 29.35 -15.73
CA LYS A 558 2.78 30.40 -14.74
C LYS A 558 4.00 30.03 -13.92
N VAL A 559 4.94 30.94 -13.87
CA VAL A 559 6.19 30.81 -13.12
C VAL A 559 6.37 31.99 -12.14
N TYR A 560 7.22 31.81 -11.16
CA TYR A 560 7.59 32.87 -10.21
C TYR A 560 9.10 32.82 -9.88
N ALA A 561 9.62 33.88 -9.31
CA ALA A 561 11.04 33.94 -8.94
C ALA A 561 11.42 32.84 -7.93
N GLY A 562 12.49 32.10 -8.21
CA GLY A 562 12.93 30.96 -7.40
C GLY A 562 12.29 29.63 -7.78
N MET A 563 11.32 29.60 -8.72
CA MET A 563 10.78 28.36 -9.28
C MET A 563 11.81 27.72 -10.21
N ILE A 564 11.95 26.40 -10.14
CA ILE A 564 12.81 25.62 -11.03
C ILE A 564 12.06 25.41 -12.34
N VAL A 565 12.67 25.81 -13.46
CA VAL A 565 12.07 25.78 -14.79
C VAL A 565 12.80 24.84 -15.74
N GLY A 566 13.99 24.35 -15.35
CA GLY A 566 14.78 23.42 -16.16
C GLY A 566 15.96 22.84 -15.40
N ILE A 567 16.64 21.89 -16.02
CA ILE A 567 17.85 21.25 -15.50
C ILE A 567 19.05 21.94 -16.16
N HIS A 568 19.98 22.48 -15.37
CA HIS A 568 21.18 23.09 -15.93
C HIS A 568 22.18 22.01 -16.35
N SER A 569 22.81 22.17 -17.50
CA SER A 569 23.84 21.22 -17.99
C SER A 569 25.17 21.29 -17.20
N ARG A 570 25.33 22.29 -16.33
CA ARG A 570 26.47 22.43 -15.41
C ARG A 570 26.07 22.17 -13.98
N ASP A 571 27.02 22.11 -13.08
CA ASP A 571 26.88 21.83 -11.65
C ASP A 571 26.28 22.98 -10.81
N ASN A 572 26.25 24.20 -11.35
CA ASN A 572 25.75 25.39 -10.66
C ASN A 572 24.31 25.76 -11.07
N ASP A 573 23.57 26.34 -10.14
CA ASP A 573 22.27 26.95 -10.42
C ASP A 573 22.41 28.22 -11.26
N LEU A 574 21.49 28.42 -12.20
CA LEU A 574 21.48 29.56 -13.10
C LEU A 574 20.12 30.24 -13.09
N GLU A 575 20.10 31.54 -12.74
CA GLU A 575 18.90 32.38 -12.88
C GLU A 575 18.67 32.75 -14.33
N VAL A 576 17.47 32.50 -14.83
CA VAL A 576 17.07 32.72 -16.21
C VAL A 576 15.75 33.48 -16.31
N ASN A 577 15.56 34.17 -17.44
CA ASN A 577 14.30 34.87 -17.73
C ASN A 577 13.53 34.09 -18.79
N VAL A 578 12.49 33.38 -18.39
CA VAL A 578 11.59 32.61 -19.28
C VAL A 578 10.43 33.43 -19.83
N LEU A 579 10.34 34.71 -19.48
CA LEU A 579 9.23 35.62 -19.86
C LEU A 579 9.61 36.53 -21.04
N LYS A 580 10.87 36.51 -21.47
CA LYS A 580 11.38 37.45 -22.50
C LYS A 580 10.79 37.16 -23.86
N GLY A 581 9.81 37.94 -24.29
CA GLY A 581 9.26 37.89 -25.64
C GLY A 581 10.25 38.29 -26.72
N LYS A 582 9.98 37.92 -27.96
CA LYS A 582 10.72 38.38 -29.11
C LYS A 582 10.50 39.91 -29.28
N GLN A 583 11.58 40.68 -29.29
CA GLN A 583 11.49 42.10 -29.64
C GLN A 583 11.32 42.24 -31.17
N LEU A 584 10.23 42.82 -31.60
CA LEU A 584 10.00 43.15 -32.99
C LEU A 584 10.97 44.26 -33.45
N THR A 585 12.03 43.89 -34.10
CA THR A 585 13.08 44.83 -34.55
C THR A 585 12.93 45.28 -35.99
N ASN A 586 12.08 44.63 -36.81
CA ASN A 586 11.90 45.05 -38.23
C ASN A 586 10.59 44.51 -38.84
N ILE A 587 9.78 45.39 -39.40
CA ILE A 587 8.51 45.07 -40.10
C ILE A 587 8.70 44.14 -41.31
N ARG A 588 9.87 44.10 -41.92
CA ARG A 588 10.17 43.30 -43.11
C ARG A 588 10.50 41.84 -42.80
N SER A 589 10.80 41.46 -41.57
CA SER A 589 11.10 40.10 -41.14
C SER A 589 9.89 39.34 -40.53
N ALA A 590 8.78 40.03 -40.28
CA ALA A 590 7.58 39.43 -39.71
C ALA A 590 6.91 38.35 -40.56
N GLY A 591 7.20 38.31 -41.87
CA GLY A 591 6.68 37.30 -42.81
C GLY A 591 7.51 36.00 -42.91
N LYS A 592 8.64 35.90 -42.21
CA LYS A 592 9.53 34.74 -42.19
C LYS A 592 9.75 34.14 -40.81
N ASP A 593 8.83 34.36 -39.87
CA ASP A 593 8.93 33.73 -38.57
C ASP A 593 8.58 32.24 -38.67
N GLU A 594 9.62 31.41 -38.74
CA GLU A 594 9.45 29.97 -38.59
C GLU A 594 8.87 29.69 -37.18
N ALA A 595 7.91 28.74 -37.11
CA ALA A 595 7.36 28.30 -35.86
C ALA A 595 8.49 27.73 -34.99
N VAL A 596 8.65 28.27 -33.80
CA VAL A 596 9.65 27.79 -32.81
C VAL A 596 9.28 26.36 -32.43
N LYS A 597 10.16 25.41 -32.78
CA LYS A 597 10.02 24.02 -32.34
C LYS A 597 10.80 23.84 -31.03
N LEU A 598 10.09 23.58 -29.97
CA LEU A 598 10.69 23.26 -28.65
C LEU A 598 10.90 21.77 -28.52
N THR A 599 11.95 21.40 -27.83
CA THR A 599 12.13 20.03 -27.31
C THR A 599 11.04 19.76 -26.26
N PRO A 600 10.35 18.61 -26.29
CA PRO A 600 9.35 18.29 -25.28
C PRO A 600 9.93 18.41 -23.87
N PRO A 601 9.25 19.11 -22.94
CA PRO A 601 9.75 19.27 -21.59
C PRO A 601 9.74 17.95 -20.82
N ILE A 602 10.63 17.87 -19.85
CA ILE A 602 10.67 16.74 -18.93
C ILE A 602 9.51 16.88 -17.94
N ARG A 603 8.49 16.04 -18.06
CA ARG A 603 7.37 16.04 -17.11
C ARG A 603 7.83 15.51 -15.75
N MET A 604 7.58 16.30 -14.71
CA MET A 604 7.82 15.92 -13.32
C MET A 604 6.57 15.26 -12.74
N THR A 605 6.57 13.93 -12.68
CA THR A 605 5.60 13.15 -11.87
C THR A 605 5.98 13.26 -10.39
N LEU A 606 5.07 12.90 -9.47
CA LEU A 606 5.34 12.92 -8.04
C LEU A 606 6.60 12.10 -7.68
N ASP A 607 6.65 10.84 -8.13
CA ASP A 607 7.77 9.94 -7.81
C ASP A 607 9.10 10.46 -8.39
N ARG A 608 9.07 10.99 -9.61
CA ARG A 608 10.25 11.58 -10.24
C ARG A 608 10.71 12.84 -9.52
N ALA A 609 9.78 13.69 -9.10
CA ALA A 609 10.09 14.93 -8.39
C ALA A 609 10.70 14.65 -7.01
N LEU A 610 10.10 13.72 -6.23
CA LEU A 610 10.61 13.29 -4.92
C LEU A 610 12.04 12.76 -4.99
N SER A 611 12.32 11.99 -6.02
CA SER A 611 13.65 11.41 -6.23
C SER A 611 14.69 12.42 -6.73
N TRP A 612 14.24 13.51 -7.35
CA TRP A 612 15.12 14.45 -8.04
C TRP A 612 15.50 15.68 -7.21
N ILE A 613 14.62 16.17 -6.32
CA ILE A 613 14.86 17.38 -5.52
C ILE A 613 16.05 17.21 -4.56
N GLN A 614 16.73 18.33 -4.28
CA GLN A 614 17.85 18.43 -3.35
C GLN A 614 17.40 18.99 -1.99
N ASP A 615 18.31 19.00 -1.02
CA ASP A 615 18.03 19.43 0.36
C ASP A 615 17.65 20.91 0.51
N ASP A 616 17.98 21.73 -0.48
CA ASP A 616 17.65 23.17 -0.54
C ASP A 616 16.46 23.45 -1.45
N GLU A 617 15.76 22.42 -1.88
CA GLU A 617 14.62 22.47 -2.79
C GLU A 617 13.36 21.93 -2.13
N LEU A 618 12.21 22.41 -2.58
CA LEU A 618 10.89 21.94 -2.19
C LEU A 618 10.08 21.58 -3.44
N MET A 619 9.18 20.65 -3.27
CA MET A 619 8.15 20.34 -4.25
C MET A 619 6.81 20.89 -3.77
N GLU A 620 6.17 21.72 -4.58
CA GLU A 620 4.78 22.11 -4.41
C GLU A 620 3.88 21.05 -5.03
N VAL A 621 2.95 20.58 -4.24
CA VAL A 621 1.94 19.60 -4.64
C VAL A 621 0.59 20.27 -4.58
N THR A 622 -0.10 20.32 -5.70
CA THR A 622 -1.45 20.87 -5.82
C THR A 622 -2.36 19.87 -6.54
N PRO A 623 -3.67 20.00 -6.50
CA PRO A 623 -4.58 19.11 -7.23
C PRO A 623 -4.29 19.01 -8.73
N LYS A 624 -3.74 20.07 -9.34
CA LYS A 624 -3.51 20.13 -10.79
C LYS A 624 -2.05 20.02 -11.21
N SER A 625 -1.12 20.52 -10.38
CA SER A 625 0.28 20.70 -10.75
C SER A 625 1.25 20.17 -9.72
N ILE A 626 2.43 19.77 -10.19
CA ILE A 626 3.62 19.53 -9.37
C ILE A 626 4.68 20.50 -9.86
N ARG A 627 5.12 21.41 -8.97
CA ARG A 627 6.12 22.42 -9.26
C ARG A 627 7.31 22.27 -8.32
N LEU A 628 8.49 22.56 -8.82
CA LEU A 628 9.72 22.51 -8.03
C LEU A 628 10.24 23.92 -7.78
N ARG A 629 10.74 24.18 -6.59
CA ARG A 629 11.28 25.49 -6.23
C ARG A 629 12.44 25.39 -5.25
N LYS A 630 13.22 26.44 -5.14
CA LYS A 630 14.16 26.56 -4.02
C LYS A 630 13.42 26.82 -2.72
N PHE A 631 14.00 26.37 -1.60
CA PHE A 631 13.47 26.66 -0.27
C PHE A 631 13.37 28.19 -0.04
N TYR A 632 14.45 28.90 -0.33
CA TYR A 632 14.49 30.35 -0.31
C TYR A 632 14.24 30.92 -1.72
N LEU A 633 13.13 31.62 -1.92
CA LEU A 633 12.76 32.17 -3.22
C LEU A 633 13.62 33.40 -3.61
N ASP A 634 14.05 34.22 -2.64
CA ASP A 634 14.91 35.38 -2.89
C ASP A 634 16.36 34.96 -3.12
N ALA A 635 17.00 35.57 -4.14
CA ALA A 635 18.38 35.25 -4.52
C ALA A 635 19.42 35.62 -3.46
N ASN A 636 19.16 36.70 -2.69
CA ASN A 636 20.09 37.15 -1.66
C ASN A 636 20.01 36.24 -0.43
N ASP A 637 18.80 35.76 -0.11
CA ASP A 637 18.61 34.79 0.96
C ASP A 637 19.28 33.46 0.61
N ARG A 638 19.14 32.96 -0.62
CA ARG A 638 19.89 31.77 -1.08
C ARG A 638 21.39 31.90 -0.87
N LYS A 639 21.98 33.05 -1.27
CA LYS A 639 23.41 33.31 -1.10
C LYS A 639 23.82 33.43 0.38
N ARG A 640 22.97 34.04 1.22
CA ARG A 640 23.23 34.21 2.66
C ARG A 640 23.25 32.84 3.38
N PHE A 641 22.24 32.04 3.15
CA PHE A 641 22.11 30.74 3.80
C PHE A 641 23.06 29.66 3.21
N GLY A 642 23.40 29.74 1.91
CA GLY A 642 24.43 28.88 1.31
C GLY A 642 25.80 29.09 1.96
N LYS A 643 26.19 30.34 2.25
CA LYS A 643 27.43 30.63 2.98
C LYS A 643 27.40 30.16 4.44
N ALA A 644 26.26 30.23 5.13
CA ALA A 644 26.14 29.74 6.50
C ALA A 644 26.27 28.21 6.57
N ARG A 645 25.76 27.48 5.59
CA ARG A 645 25.85 26.01 5.52
C ARG A 645 27.30 25.54 5.27
N VAL A 646 28.02 26.21 4.38
CA VAL A 646 29.45 25.92 4.14
C VAL A 646 30.33 26.23 5.36
N ALA A 647 29.93 27.16 6.21
CA ALA A 647 30.65 27.49 7.43
C ALA A 647 30.38 26.56 8.61
N GLN A 648 29.33 25.72 8.52
CA GLN A 648 28.95 24.73 9.54
C GLN A 648 29.36 23.29 9.16
N ALA A 649 29.73 23.03 7.89
CA ALA A 649 30.28 21.80 7.38
C ALA A 649 31.81 21.80 7.50
#